data_ada8bb2b4dd6ce549e68dbefec24aade
#
_entry.id   ada8bb2b4dd6ce549e68dbefec24aade
#
_cell.length_a   1.000
_cell.length_b   1.000
_cell.length_c   1.000
_cell.angle_alpha   90.00
_cell.angle_beta   90.00
_cell.angle_gamma   90.00
#
_symmetry.space_group_name_H-M   'P 1'
#
loop_
_entity.id
_entity.type
_entity.pdbx_description
1 polymer ?
#
loop_
_entity_poly.entity_id
_entity_poly.type
_entity_poly.pdbx_seq_one_letter_code
_entity_poly.pdbx_strand_id
1 'polypeptide(L)'
;MRSRYTVPILSLLGAVLFILSSCGPGPRRSPAGSASAPAGAALAGPRSAPIARKDAFFGLHFDLHPGATDTTLGADLSEANIRDLLDRVRPDFVQYDCKGHPGWAGYPTSVGWSSPGIVKDSLALWRKPTRDKGVGLFIHYSGVWDSKAIAEHPDWARIGPDGKRDANATSVFGPYVDELLIPQLKEVTAKYDLDGVWADGECWGARLDYSPRALAAWKAETGFADAPGDRTDPRWLQWKMFHRRAFERYLSHWIDAVHAARPALQLTSNWMYTSFAPKPVEVKLDFLSGDYSPSLSVDRARLEARYLASTGLPWDLMAWGFDKGQGLGWSFKPAVQLEQEASVVLMQGGGFQIYHTPTRSGYIVEPIIAQEETVAAFCRARQAVSHKSTSVPQVALLLSSESYWDKSDAVFSPGDEFVELEGALHALLNLHYSVDILAEHQLQPRLKDFPLVVVPGWHKLTEEFRSALTAYVEQGGSLLLLGEPSARLFPAILGAELKGEPAPRSAELATPAGPVNADGLWQKVEVTTAAAAGLIHPTRDVRKGGEVAATVNSVGRGQVAAVFGPVGGIYFRSHHPWLRDFLGSLVRKIYPDPSVRVEGPGAIDVALRRTADGRLSVHLLNTSGLPIPERYGFTDFVPAIENVGVTVQTPSRPTSVTWVPDGGKLEWAWSDGLLKVTVPKLGIHGIIVID
;
A
#
# COMPACT_ATOMS: atom_id res chain seq x y z
N MET A 1 20.82 6.71 29.47
CA MET A 1 20.87 8.01 30.23
C MET A 1 19.73 8.88 29.74
N ARG A 2 18.72 9.09 30.58
CA ARG A 2 17.55 9.92 30.27
C ARG A 2 17.92 11.39 30.53
N SER A 3 17.74 12.27 29.54
CA SER A 3 17.79 13.72 29.74
C SER A 3 16.41 14.30 29.44
N ARG A 4 15.79 14.84 30.49
CA ARG A 4 14.55 15.62 30.44
C ARG A 4 14.93 17.07 30.18
N TYR A 5 14.34 17.69 29.17
CA TYR A 5 14.32 19.16 29.04
C TYR A 5 12.90 19.65 29.32
N THR A 6 12.79 20.36 30.44
CA THR A 6 11.61 21.14 30.83
C THR A 6 11.81 22.57 30.34
N VAL A 7 10.89 23.15 29.61
CA VAL A 7 10.85 24.57 29.23
C VAL A 7 9.67 25.23 29.96
N PRO A 8 9.85 26.36 30.64
CA PRO A 8 8.78 27.01 31.39
C PRO A 8 7.88 27.85 30.50
N ILE A 9 6.58 27.79 30.83
CA ILE A 9 5.52 28.62 30.26
C ILE A 9 5.56 29.99 30.90
N LEU A 10 5.75 31.02 30.09
CA LEU A 10 5.51 32.43 30.50
C LEU A 10 4.15 32.87 29.93
N SER A 11 3.23 33.15 30.82
CA SER A 11 1.93 33.74 30.54
C SER A 11 2.09 35.26 30.33
N LEU A 12 1.66 35.77 29.19
CA LEU A 12 1.38 37.21 28.98
C LEU A 12 -0.09 37.36 28.59
N LEU A 13 -0.86 37.94 29.54
CA LEU A 13 -2.17 38.52 29.26
C LEU A 13 -1.97 39.86 28.51
N GLY A 14 -2.54 39.95 27.30
CA GLY A 14 -2.68 41.17 26.56
C GLY A 14 -4.14 41.38 26.15
N ALA A 15 -4.79 42.39 26.76
CA ALA A 15 -6.16 42.82 26.41
C ALA A 15 -6.14 43.45 25.02
N VAL A 16 -7.04 43.02 24.13
CA VAL A 16 -7.32 43.71 22.85
C VAL A 16 -8.78 44.17 22.83
N LEU A 17 -8.91 45.50 22.69
CA LEU A 17 -10.15 46.22 22.53
C LEU A 17 -10.88 45.84 21.24
N PHE A 18 -12.17 45.56 21.34
CA PHE A 18 -13.08 45.43 20.19
C PHE A 18 -13.44 46.82 19.66
N ILE A 19 -13.09 47.09 18.40
CA ILE A 19 -13.72 48.16 17.62
C ILE A 19 -14.66 47.53 16.64
N LEU A 20 -15.96 47.75 16.86
CA LEU A 20 -17.04 47.40 15.93
C LEU A 20 -17.04 48.44 14.80
N SER A 21 -16.70 48.06 13.59
CA SER A 21 -17.00 48.81 12.37
C SER A 21 -18.05 48.05 11.58
N SER A 22 -19.20 48.64 11.45
CA SER A 22 -20.30 48.19 10.59
C SER A 22 -19.93 48.42 9.12
N CYS A 23 -19.79 47.37 8.34
CA CYS A 23 -19.82 47.42 6.88
C CYS A 23 -21.05 46.69 6.36
N GLY A 24 -21.85 47.38 5.58
CA GLY A 24 -23.07 46.91 4.92
C GLY A 24 -22.77 45.88 3.80
N PRO A 25 -23.79 45.21 3.28
CA PRO A 25 -23.61 44.09 2.36
C PRO A 25 -23.15 44.58 0.97
N GLY A 26 -21.94 44.22 0.59
CA GLY A 26 -21.45 44.33 -0.79
C GLY A 26 -22.05 43.25 -1.70
N PRO A 27 -22.07 43.45 -3.03
CA PRO A 27 -22.77 42.57 -3.95
C PRO A 27 -22.09 41.16 -4.01
N ARG A 28 -22.92 40.13 -3.92
CA ARG A 28 -22.53 38.74 -4.10
C ARG A 28 -21.86 38.56 -5.48
N ARG A 29 -20.59 38.27 -5.50
CA ARG A 29 -19.96 37.69 -6.68
C ARG A 29 -20.42 36.24 -6.81
N SER A 30 -21.05 35.91 -7.92
CA SER A 30 -21.30 34.53 -8.32
C SER A 30 -20.01 33.74 -8.37
N PRO A 31 -19.99 32.49 -7.92
CA PRO A 31 -18.83 31.65 -8.07
C PRO A 31 -18.52 31.49 -9.59
N ALA A 32 -17.26 31.69 -9.93
CA ALA A 32 -16.76 31.48 -11.29
C ALA A 32 -17.04 30.04 -11.72
N GLY A 33 -17.48 29.91 -12.96
CA GLY A 33 -18.07 28.73 -13.55
C GLY A 33 -17.37 27.42 -13.19
N SER A 34 -18.19 26.48 -12.76
CA SER A 34 -17.88 25.06 -12.80
C SER A 34 -17.49 24.70 -14.21
N ALA A 35 -16.25 24.25 -14.41
CA ALA A 35 -15.86 23.59 -15.65
C ALA A 35 -16.86 22.45 -15.88
N SER A 36 -17.60 22.51 -16.98
CA SER A 36 -18.50 21.45 -17.41
C SER A 36 -17.72 20.14 -17.49
N ALA A 37 -18.19 19.12 -16.76
CA ALA A 37 -17.66 17.76 -16.88
C ALA A 37 -17.67 17.35 -18.38
N PRO A 38 -16.60 16.75 -18.87
CA PRO A 38 -16.57 16.29 -20.25
C PRO A 38 -17.68 15.25 -20.45
N ALA A 39 -18.42 15.40 -21.53
CA ALA A 39 -19.39 14.42 -22.01
C ALA A 39 -18.60 13.18 -22.48
N GLY A 40 -18.36 12.23 -21.56
CA GLY A 40 -17.60 11.05 -21.88
C GLY A 40 -18.09 9.84 -21.12
N ALA A 41 -18.23 8.75 -21.70
CA ALA A 41 -18.64 7.43 -21.28
C ALA A 41 -20.08 7.40 -20.70
N ALA A 42 -21.01 6.88 -21.47
CA ALA A 42 -22.33 6.51 -20.98
C ALA A 42 -22.14 5.58 -19.76
N LEU A 43 -22.47 6.10 -18.58
CA LEU A 43 -22.45 5.32 -17.36
C LEU A 43 -23.40 4.15 -17.56
N ALA A 44 -22.90 2.93 -17.37
CA ALA A 44 -23.69 1.72 -17.49
C ALA A 44 -25.01 1.87 -16.69
N GLY A 45 -26.14 1.48 -17.29
CA GLY A 45 -27.43 1.45 -16.62
C GLY A 45 -27.44 0.52 -15.41
N PRO A 46 -28.54 0.47 -14.63
CA PRO A 46 -28.66 -0.41 -13.49
C PRO A 46 -28.40 -1.86 -13.91
N ARG A 47 -27.52 -2.55 -13.17
CA ARG A 47 -27.16 -3.93 -13.42
C ARG A 47 -28.25 -4.89 -12.92
N SER A 48 -28.43 -6.00 -13.62
CA SER A 48 -29.40 -7.02 -13.20
C SER A 48 -28.87 -7.95 -12.10
N ALA A 49 -27.54 -7.96 -11.85
CA ALA A 49 -26.88 -8.76 -10.83
C ALA A 49 -25.57 -8.06 -10.37
N PRO A 50 -25.10 -8.32 -9.14
CA PRO A 50 -23.80 -7.86 -8.67
C PRO A 50 -22.67 -8.40 -9.54
N ILE A 51 -21.62 -7.60 -9.77
CA ILE A 51 -20.40 -8.08 -10.39
C ILE A 51 -19.55 -8.82 -9.35
N ALA A 52 -18.77 -9.79 -9.82
CA ALA A 52 -17.80 -10.46 -8.96
C ALA A 52 -16.74 -9.45 -8.48
N ARG A 53 -16.22 -9.60 -7.25
CA ARG A 53 -15.22 -8.70 -6.68
C ARG A 53 -13.98 -8.55 -7.56
N LYS A 54 -13.56 -9.63 -8.21
CA LYS A 54 -12.45 -9.62 -9.19
C LYS A 54 -12.67 -8.68 -10.39
N ASP A 55 -13.92 -8.28 -10.65
CA ASP A 55 -14.31 -7.38 -11.73
C ASP A 55 -14.75 -6.01 -11.21
N ALA A 56 -14.85 -5.84 -9.90
CA ALA A 56 -15.22 -4.60 -9.25
C ALA A 56 -14.08 -3.58 -9.32
N PHE A 57 -14.44 -2.31 -9.47
CA PHE A 57 -13.50 -1.22 -9.64
C PHE A 57 -13.58 -0.17 -8.54
N PHE A 58 -14.80 0.11 -8.04
CA PHE A 58 -15.00 1.13 -7.01
C PHE A 58 -15.98 0.64 -5.96
N GLY A 59 -15.61 0.77 -4.68
CA GLY A 59 -16.41 0.33 -3.55
C GLY A 59 -16.46 1.32 -2.40
N LEU A 60 -17.39 1.09 -1.49
CA LEU A 60 -17.51 1.79 -0.21
C LEU A 60 -17.43 0.78 0.94
N HIS A 61 -16.71 1.14 1.98
CA HIS A 61 -16.59 0.37 3.22
C HIS A 61 -17.18 1.16 4.39
N PHE A 62 -18.07 0.54 5.14
CA PHE A 62 -18.72 1.11 6.33
C PHE A 62 -18.36 0.26 7.54
N ASP A 63 -17.62 0.85 8.47
CA ASP A 63 -17.17 0.17 9.68
C ASP A 63 -17.69 0.87 10.93
N LEU A 64 -18.35 0.13 11.78
CA LEU A 64 -19.02 0.60 13.00
C LEU A 64 -18.36 0.06 14.26
N HIS A 65 -17.82 -1.15 14.22
CA HIS A 65 -17.37 -1.90 15.39
C HIS A 65 -18.43 -1.90 16.51
N PRO A 66 -19.57 -2.59 16.32
CA PRO A 66 -20.63 -2.63 17.33
C PRO A 66 -20.11 -3.07 18.70
N GLY A 67 -20.67 -2.51 19.76
CA GLY A 67 -20.20 -2.74 21.14
C GLY A 67 -21.33 -2.86 22.15
N ALA A 68 -20.96 -3.13 23.40
CA ALA A 68 -21.89 -3.27 24.52
C ALA A 68 -22.61 -1.96 24.90
N THR A 69 -22.01 -0.82 24.60
CA THR A 69 -22.52 0.51 24.99
C THR A 69 -23.35 1.20 23.91
N ASP A 70 -23.54 0.57 22.77
CA ASP A 70 -24.39 1.10 21.72
C ASP A 70 -25.87 1.15 22.16
N THR A 71 -26.58 2.18 21.70
CA THR A 71 -27.99 2.39 22.00
C THR A 71 -28.81 2.81 20.80
N THR A 72 -28.18 3.06 19.63
CA THR A 72 -28.85 3.69 18.49
C THR A 72 -28.52 3.05 17.16
N LEU A 73 -27.93 1.85 17.13
CA LEU A 73 -27.48 1.21 15.88
C LEU A 73 -28.64 1.09 14.88
N GLY A 74 -28.46 1.69 13.70
CA GLY A 74 -29.43 1.68 12.62
C GLY A 74 -30.65 2.58 12.80
N ALA A 75 -30.76 3.35 13.92
CA ALA A 75 -31.96 4.16 14.21
C ALA A 75 -32.36 5.11 13.07
N ASP A 76 -31.38 5.78 12.46
CA ASP A 76 -31.59 6.76 11.38
C ASP A 76 -31.34 6.18 9.98
N LEU A 77 -30.99 4.90 9.87
CA LEU A 77 -30.82 4.25 8.57
C LEU A 77 -32.17 3.96 7.92
N SER A 78 -32.27 4.20 6.61
CA SER A 78 -33.46 3.90 5.82
C SER A 78 -33.10 3.45 4.41
N GLU A 79 -34.00 2.67 3.76
CA GLU A 79 -33.80 2.29 2.35
C GLU A 79 -33.69 3.53 1.43
N ALA A 80 -34.38 4.62 1.73
CA ALA A 80 -34.33 5.85 0.94
C ALA A 80 -32.93 6.47 0.94
N ASN A 81 -32.31 6.60 2.12
CA ASN A 81 -30.94 7.13 2.26
C ASN A 81 -29.91 6.22 1.56
N ILE A 82 -30.06 4.89 1.70
CA ILE A 82 -29.19 3.92 1.03
C ILE A 82 -29.33 4.05 -0.49
N ARG A 83 -30.55 4.15 -1.01
CA ARG A 83 -30.78 4.29 -2.45
C ARG A 83 -30.21 5.59 -3.00
N ASP A 84 -30.35 6.71 -2.28
CA ASP A 84 -29.74 7.98 -2.65
C ASP A 84 -28.21 7.88 -2.76
N LEU A 85 -27.55 7.31 -1.75
CA LEU A 85 -26.12 7.03 -1.80
C LEU A 85 -25.74 6.17 -3.02
N LEU A 86 -26.44 5.04 -3.23
CA LEU A 86 -26.14 4.12 -4.33
C LEU A 86 -26.39 4.75 -5.70
N ASP A 87 -27.37 5.64 -5.84
CA ASP A 87 -27.65 6.35 -7.10
C ASP A 87 -26.61 7.40 -7.44
N ARG A 88 -26.08 8.06 -6.43
CA ARG A 88 -25.10 9.13 -6.60
C ARG A 88 -23.68 8.57 -6.78
N VAL A 89 -23.22 7.74 -5.86
CA VAL A 89 -21.85 7.23 -5.86
C VAL A 89 -21.64 6.09 -6.86
N ARG A 90 -22.69 5.27 -7.10
CA ARG A 90 -22.67 4.10 -8.02
C ARG A 90 -21.52 3.13 -7.76
N PRO A 91 -21.35 2.67 -6.52
CA PRO A 91 -20.31 1.69 -6.23
C PRO A 91 -20.62 0.34 -6.88
N ASP A 92 -19.59 -0.47 -7.15
CA ASP A 92 -19.74 -1.85 -7.59
C ASP A 92 -20.11 -2.77 -6.43
N PHE A 93 -19.65 -2.41 -5.23
CA PHE A 93 -19.95 -3.12 -3.99
C PHE A 93 -19.98 -2.16 -2.80
N VAL A 94 -20.69 -2.59 -1.77
CA VAL A 94 -20.63 -2.02 -0.43
C VAL A 94 -20.17 -3.11 0.53
N GLN A 95 -19.27 -2.78 1.42
CA GLN A 95 -18.78 -3.63 2.50
C GLN A 95 -19.24 -3.02 3.82
N TYR A 96 -20.18 -3.68 4.52
CA TYR A 96 -20.81 -3.15 5.71
C TYR A 96 -20.40 -3.95 6.95
N ASP A 97 -20.07 -3.25 8.04
CA ASP A 97 -19.65 -3.89 9.29
C ASP A 97 -20.77 -4.73 9.91
N CYS A 98 -20.51 -6.01 10.10
CA CYS A 98 -21.42 -6.88 10.81
C CYS A 98 -20.91 -7.29 12.20
N LYS A 99 -19.59 -7.34 12.38
CA LYS A 99 -18.95 -7.62 13.68
C LYS A 99 -17.52 -7.05 13.67
N GLY A 100 -17.26 -6.09 14.55
CA GLY A 100 -15.92 -5.53 14.75
C GLY A 100 -15.14 -6.21 15.88
N HIS A 101 -13.96 -5.67 16.21
CA HIS A 101 -13.04 -6.20 17.22
C HIS A 101 -13.62 -6.32 18.64
N PRO A 102 -14.60 -5.51 19.09
CA PRO A 102 -15.27 -5.73 20.36
C PRO A 102 -15.99 -7.08 20.47
N GLY A 103 -16.26 -7.75 19.32
CA GLY A 103 -16.88 -9.08 19.29
C GLY A 103 -18.40 -9.11 19.36
N TRP A 104 -19.05 -7.94 19.28
CA TRP A 104 -20.50 -7.82 19.24
C TRP A 104 -20.98 -7.72 17.80
N ALA A 105 -22.00 -8.51 17.44
CA ALA A 105 -22.63 -8.43 16.13
C ALA A 105 -23.54 -7.19 16.05
N GLY A 106 -23.48 -6.47 14.91
CA GLY A 106 -24.35 -5.34 14.57
C GLY A 106 -25.69 -5.74 13.93
N TYR A 107 -26.02 -7.03 13.99
CA TYR A 107 -27.27 -7.62 13.50
C TYR A 107 -27.84 -8.61 14.53
N PRO A 108 -29.13 -8.91 14.49
CA PRO A 108 -29.73 -9.94 15.34
C PRO A 108 -29.17 -11.32 14.98
N THR A 109 -28.26 -11.87 15.77
CA THR A 109 -27.65 -13.20 15.60
C THR A 109 -28.22 -14.20 16.59
N SER A 110 -28.24 -15.46 16.19
CA SER A 110 -28.48 -16.62 17.07
C SER A 110 -27.17 -17.31 17.47
N VAL A 111 -26.04 -16.87 16.89
CA VAL A 111 -24.69 -17.41 17.14
C VAL A 111 -23.81 -16.29 17.68
N GLY A 112 -23.40 -16.41 18.95
CA GLY A 112 -22.64 -15.37 19.63
C GLY A 112 -23.54 -14.25 20.22
N TRP A 113 -23.12 -13.00 20.14
CA TRP A 113 -23.70 -11.89 20.90
C TRP A 113 -24.06 -10.71 20.00
N SER A 114 -25.37 -10.38 19.91
CA SER A 114 -25.81 -9.13 19.30
C SER A 114 -25.56 -7.95 20.21
N SER A 115 -25.16 -6.81 19.64
CA SER A 115 -25.10 -5.54 20.38
C SER A 115 -26.51 -5.21 20.97
N PRO A 116 -26.59 -4.81 22.24
CA PRO A 116 -27.87 -4.46 22.87
C PRO A 116 -28.48 -3.20 22.27
N GLY A 117 -27.71 -2.40 21.54
CA GLY A 117 -28.16 -1.13 20.95
C GLY A 117 -28.72 -1.23 19.55
N ILE A 118 -29.00 -2.40 19.01
CA ILE A 118 -29.62 -2.55 17.70
C ILE A 118 -31.08 -2.04 17.76
N VAL A 119 -31.35 -0.94 17.04
CA VAL A 119 -32.69 -0.37 16.88
C VAL A 119 -33.31 -0.92 15.60
N LYS A 120 -32.53 -1.01 14.51
CA LYS A 120 -32.94 -1.61 13.25
C LYS A 120 -31.85 -2.55 12.73
N ASP A 121 -32.27 -3.60 12.04
CA ASP A 121 -31.37 -4.53 11.34
C ASP A 121 -30.78 -3.85 10.10
N SER A 122 -29.58 -3.29 10.25
CA SER A 122 -28.92 -2.53 9.19
C SER A 122 -28.59 -3.41 7.99
N LEU A 123 -28.17 -4.67 8.17
CA LEU A 123 -27.85 -5.55 7.05
C LEU A 123 -29.10 -5.87 6.22
N ALA A 124 -30.24 -6.08 6.86
CA ALA A 124 -31.51 -6.26 6.16
C ALA A 124 -31.90 -5.04 5.34
N LEU A 125 -31.69 -3.82 5.89
CA LEU A 125 -31.95 -2.56 5.20
C LEU A 125 -31.03 -2.35 3.99
N TRP A 126 -29.76 -2.74 4.06
CA TRP A 126 -28.80 -2.65 2.95
C TRP A 126 -29.10 -3.67 1.84
N ARG A 127 -29.54 -4.89 2.18
CA ARG A 127 -29.66 -5.99 1.22
C ARG A 127 -30.60 -5.71 0.04
N LYS A 128 -31.79 -5.14 0.31
CA LYS A 128 -32.76 -4.90 -0.75
C LYS A 128 -32.31 -3.83 -1.75
N PRO A 129 -31.88 -2.61 -1.32
CA PRO A 129 -31.36 -1.59 -2.24
C PRO A 129 -30.17 -2.06 -3.07
N THR A 130 -29.20 -2.76 -2.44
CA THR A 130 -28.01 -3.25 -3.16
C THR A 130 -28.41 -4.27 -4.22
N ARG A 131 -29.30 -5.23 -3.93
CA ARG A 131 -29.81 -6.19 -4.89
C ARG A 131 -30.55 -5.51 -6.05
N ASP A 132 -31.47 -4.59 -5.75
CA ASP A 132 -32.25 -3.88 -6.76
C ASP A 132 -31.37 -3.08 -7.74
N LYS A 133 -30.17 -2.67 -7.30
CA LYS A 133 -29.22 -1.87 -8.11
C LYS A 133 -28.05 -2.67 -8.67
N GLY A 134 -28.00 -3.98 -8.41
CA GLY A 134 -26.91 -4.83 -8.86
C GLY A 134 -25.56 -4.47 -8.21
N VAL A 135 -25.60 -3.99 -6.97
CA VAL A 135 -24.42 -3.69 -6.14
C VAL A 135 -24.14 -4.86 -5.21
N GLY A 136 -22.88 -5.32 -5.15
CA GLY A 136 -22.48 -6.37 -4.22
C GLY A 136 -22.60 -5.93 -2.76
N LEU A 137 -23.13 -6.79 -1.89
CA LEU A 137 -23.14 -6.56 -0.44
C LEU A 137 -22.19 -7.54 0.24
N PHE A 138 -21.05 -7.01 0.66
CA PHE A 138 -20.04 -7.70 1.45
C PHE A 138 -20.18 -7.31 2.91
N ILE A 139 -19.60 -8.13 3.80
CA ILE A 139 -19.48 -7.75 5.21
C ILE A 139 -18.02 -7.59 5.62
N HIS A 140 -17.78 -6.62 6.51
CA HIS A 140 -16.63 -6.58 7.40
C HIS A 140 -16.90 -7.48 8.60
N TYR A 141 -15.95 -8.36 8.93
CA TYR A 141 -16.06 -9.30 10.04
C TYR A 141 -14.72 -9.43 10.73
N SER A 142 -14.65 -9.14 12.04
CA SER A 142 -13.43 -9.33 12.82
C SER A 142 -13.17 -10.82 13.07
N GLY A 143 -12.00 -11.29 12.64
CA GLY A 143 -11.57 -12.68 12.75
C GLY A 143 -10.88 -12.98 14.07
N VAL A 144 -9.54 -12.93 14.13
CA VAL A 144 -8.74 -13.25 15.33
C VAL A 144 -9.03 -12.34 16.53
N TRP A 145 -9.38 -11.06 16.28
CA TRP A 145 -9.70 -10.13 17.35
C TRP A 145 -11.17 -10.21 17.75
N ASP A 146 -11.42 -10.64 19.00
CA ASP A 146 -12.76 -10.78 19.56
C ASP A 146 -12.74 -10.68 21.09
N SER A 147 -12.82 -9.45 21.60
CA SER A 147 -12.77 -9.21 23.05
C SER A 147 -13.94 -9.84 23.79
N LYS A 148 -15.13 -9.91 23.18
CA LYS A 148 -16.32 -10.50 23.82
C LYS A 148 -16.19 -12.01 23.95
N ALA A 149 -15.72 -12.68 22.88
CA ALA A 149 -15.48 -14.12 22.95
C ALA A 149 -14.48 -14.50 24.04
N ILE A 150 -13.40 -13.72 24.19
CA ILE A 150 -12.39 -13.95 25.26
C ILE A 150 -12.98 -13.69 26.64
N ALA A 151 -13.84 -12.69 26.80
CA ALA A 151 -14.49 -12.43 28.08
C ALA A 151 -15.40 -13.58 28.53
N GLU A 152 -16.10 -14.23 27.59
CA GLU A 152 -16.98 -15.38 27.86
C GLU A 152 -16.21 -16.70 27.93
N HIS A 153 -15.17 -16.86 27.12
CA HIS A 153 -14.34 -18.04 27.00
C HIS A 153 -12.85 -17.70 27.17
N PRO A 154 -12.36 -17.45 28.40
CA PRO A 154 -10.98 -17.03 28.64
C PRO A 154 -9.91 -18.03 28.17
N ASP A 155 -10.27 -19.29 27.97
CA ASP A 155 -9.39 -20.34 27.46
C ASP A 155 -9.22 -20.29 25.92
N TRP A 156 -9.99 -19.45 25.22
CA TRP A 156 -9.83 -19.19 23.79
C TRP A 156 -8.75 -18.12 23.51
N ALA A 157 -8.34 -17.38 24.54
CA ALA A 157 -7.35 -16.33 24.40
C ALA A 157 -5.98 -16.88 24.02
N ARG A 158 -5.29 -16.15 23.14
CA ARG A 158 -3.85 -16.27 22.96
C ARG A 158 -3.13 -15.96 24.28
N ILE A 159 -1.99 -16.62 24.52
CA ILE A 159 -1.12 -16.35 25.68
C ILE A 159 0.19 -15.74 25.18
N GLY A 160 0.58 -14.59 25.74
CA GLY A 160 1.85 -13.93 25.43
C GLY A 160 3.07 -14.65 26.04
N PRO A 161 4.30 -14.24 25.67
CA PRO A 161 5.52 -14.80 26.23
C PRO A 161 5.68 -14.54 27.72
N ASP A 162 4.96 -13.56 28.28
CA ASP A 162 4.89 -13.25 29.70
C ASP A 162 3.87 -14.13 30.47
N GLY A 163 3.27 -15.10 29.81
CA GLY A 163 2.26 -16.00 30.39
C GLY A 163 0.87 -15.38 30.57
N LYS A 164 0.67 -14.12 30.10
CA LYS A 164 -0.62 -13.45 30.24
C LYS A 164 -1.52 -13.73 29.04
N ARG A 165 -2.82 -13.87 29.34
CA ARG A 165 -3.86 -13.94 28.31
C ARG A 165 -4.00 -12.60 27.60
N ASP A 166 -4.11 -12.65 26.27
CA ASP A 166 -4.50 -11.48 25.49
C ASP A 166 -5.98 -11.18 25.71
N ALA A 167 -6.31 -9.91 25.92
CA ALA A 167 -7.70 -9.50 26.15
C ALA A 167 -8.51 -9.37 24.84
N ASN A 168 -7.84 -9.35 23.70
CA ASN A 168 -8.46 -9.05 22.42
C ASN A 168 -8.23 -10.13 21.34
N ALA A 169 -7.07 -10.82 21.37
CA ALA A 169 -6.72 -11.79 20.33
C ALA A 169 -6.98 -13.23 20.79
N THR A 170 -7.78 -13.94 20.01
CA THR A 170 -8.02 -15.38 20.18
C THR A 170 -6.83 -16.20 19.69
N SER A 171 -6.69 -17.42 20.16
CA SER A 171 -5.69 -18.36 19.70
C SER A 171 -6.13 -19.02 18.39
N VAL A 172 -5.29 -18.98 17.36
CA VAL A 172 -5.52 -19.73 16.11
C VAL A 172 -5.41 -21.25 16.27
N PHE A 173 -4.96 -21.72 17.45
CA PHE A 173 -4.93 -23.12 17.87
C PHE A 173 -6.14 -23.50 18.73
N GLY A 174 -7.01 -22.54 19.03
CA GLY A 174 -8.16 -22.70 19.90
C GLY A 174 -9.45 -23.06 19.17
N PRO A 175 -10.53 -23.33 19.94
CA PRO A 175 -11.82 -23.73 19.36
C PRO A 175 -12.65 -22.57 18.82
N TYR A 176 -12.21 -21.31 18.98
CA TYR A 176 -12.93 -20.12 18.51
C TYR A 176 -13.39 -20.23 17.07
N VAL A 177 -12.53 -20.75 16.20
CA VAL A 177 -12.83 -20.88 14.76
C VAL A 177 -14.02 -21.80 14.50
N ASP A 178 -14.10 -22.92 15.22
CA ASP A 178 -15.15 -23.92 15.04
C ASP A 178 -16.41 -23.62 15.84
N GLU A 179 -16.28 -23.04 17.03
CA GLU A 179 -17.41 -22.83 17.94
C GLU A 179 -18.12 -21.49 17.72
N LEU A 180 -17.43 -20.47 17.16
CA LEU A 180 -18.04 -19.16 16.91
C LEU A 180 -17.88 -18.66 15.47
N LEU A 181 -16.65 -18.56 14.94
CA LEU A 181 -16.40 -17.88 13.67
C LEU A 181 -17.12 -18.56 12.50
N ILE A 182 -16.89 -19.84 12.25
CA ILE A 182 -17.50 -20.58 11.16
C ILE A 182 -19.02 -20.64 11.29
N PRO A 183 -19.62 -20.98 12.46
CA PRO A 183 -21.08 -20.97 12.64
C PRO A 183 -21.70 -19.60 12.37
N GLN A 184 -21.09 -18.51 12.87
CA GLN A 184 -21.63 -17.17 12.71
C GLN A 184 -21.51 -16.67 11.25
N LEU A 185 -20.39 -16.94 10.56
CA LEU A 185 -20.25 -16.63 9.13
C LEU A 185 -21.28 -17.39 8.29
N LYS A 186 -21.52 -18.67 8.58
CA LYS A 186 -22.58 -19.44 7.89
C LYS A 186 -23.96 -18.87 8.14
N GLU A 187 -24.25 -18.45 9.37
CA GLU A 187 -25.53 -17.81 9.71
C GLU A 187 -25.73 -16.52 8.95
N VAL A 188 -24.80 -15.54 9.10
CA VAL A 188 -24.98 -14.19 8.54
C VAL A 188 -25.01 -14.19 7.02
N THR A 189 -24.17 -14.99 6.38
CA THR A 189 -24.11 -15.07 4.91
C THR A 189 -25.37 -15.69 4.32
N ALA A 190 -25.96 -16.68 5.00
CA ALA A 190 -27.24 -17.28 4.59
C ALA A 190 -28.43 -16.37 4.87
N LYS A 191 -28.47 -15.75 6.08
CA LYS A 191 -29.59 -14.92 6.53
C LYS A 191 -29.83 -13.71 5.63
N TYR A 192 -28.76 -13.06 5.16
CA TYR A 192 -28.87 -11.86 4.33
C TYR A 192 -28.52 -12.11 2.86
N ASP A 193 -28.25 -13.36 2.46
CA ASP A 193 -27.84 -13.71 1.10
C ASP A 193 -26.72 -12.80 0.59
N LEU A 194 -25.64 -12.75 1.36
CA LEU A 194 -24.48 -11.89 1.10
C LEU A 194 -23.67 -12.36 -0.10
N ASP A 195 -22.94 -11.43 -0.72
CA ASP A 195 -22.08 -11.71 -1.87
C ASP A 195 -20.64 -12.07 -1.46
N GLY A 196 -20.21 -11.67 -0.24
CA GLY A 196 -18.89 -12.03 0.26
C GLY A 196 -18.57 -11.54 1.68
N VAL A 197 -17.37 -11.88 2.14
CA VAL A 197 -16.81 -11.54 3.44
C VAL A 197 -15.40 -10.99 3.27
N TRP A 198 -15.13 -9.90 3.95
CA TRP A 198 -13.81 -9.32 4.16
C TRP A 198 -13.48 -9.47 5.65
N ALA A 199 -12.62 -10.43 5.98
CA ALA A 199 -12.25 -10.70 7.36
C ALA A 199 -11.12 -9.76 7.80
N ASP A 200 -11.34 -9.02 8.89
CA ASP A 200 -10.37 -8.10 9.49
C ASP A 200 -9.83 -8.59 10.84
N GLY A 201 -8.78 -7.96 11.33
CA GLY A 201 -8.14 -8.35 12.58
C GLY A 201 -7.51 -9.73 12.54
N GLU A 202 -7.30 -10.31 11.38
CA GLU A 202 -6.72 -11.64 11.19
C GLU A 202 -5.21 -11.59 10.99
N CYS A 203 -4.72 -11.25 9.79
CA CYS A 203 -3.29 -11.28 9.46
C CYS A 203 -2.49 -10.37 10.40
N TRP A 204 -2.88 -9.11 10.55
CA TRP A 204 -2.19 -8.16 11.44
C TRP A 204 -2.44 -8.43 12.94
N GLY A 205 -3.54 -9.11 13.26
CA GLY A 205 -3.89 -9.53 14.63
C GLY A 205 -3.20 -10.82 15.06
N ALA A 206 -2.72 -11.63 14.10
CA ALA A 206 -2.01 -12.87 14.39
C ALA A 206 -0.67 -12.59 15.09
N ARG A 207 -0.45 -13.23 16.22
CA ARG A 207 0.74 -13.05 17.07
C ARG A 207 1.28 -14.38 17.55
N LEU A 208 2.52 -14.37 18.06
CA LEU A 208 3.12 -15.55 18.71
C LEU A 208 2.27 -15.96 19.91
N ASP A 209 1.94 -17.25 20.01
CA ASP A 209 1.04 -17.81 21.01
C ASP A 209 1.75 -18.89 21.84
N TYR A 210 1.74 -18.71 23.17
CA TYR A 210 2.31 -19.61 24.15
C TYR A 210 1.22 -20.34 24.94
N SER A 211 0.00 -20.45 24.39
CA SER A 211 -1.07 -21.24 25.00
C SER A 211 -0.72 -22.72 25.05
N PRO A 212 -1.29 -23.50 25.98
CA PRO A 212 -1.05 -24.95 26.06
C PRO A 212 -1.32 -25.68 24.73
N ARG A 213 -2.32 -25.22 23.95
CA ARG A 213 -2.66 -25.79 22.63
C ARG A 213 -1.57 -25.49 21.61
N ALA A 214 -1.05 -24.25 21.55
CA ALA A 214 0.04 -23.87 20.67
C ALA A 214 1.34 -24.62 21.01
N LEU A 215 1.67 -24.75 22.30
CA LEU A 215 2.85 -25.49 22.76
C LEU A 215 2.75 -26.99 22.46
N ALA A 216 1.56 -27.58 22.61
CA ALA A 216 1.32 -28.97 22.24
C ALA A 216 1.47 -29.19 20.74
N ALA A 217 0.95 -28.29 19.89
CA ALA A 217 1.10 -28.34 18.45
C ALA A 217 2.57 -28.16 18.03
N TRP A 218 3.30 -27.23 18.66
CA TRP A 218 4.73 -27.05 18.45
C TRP A 218 5.53 -28.32 18.75
N LYS A 219 5.28 -28.91 19.91
CA LYS A 219 5.91 -30.18 20.29
C LYS A 219 5.61 -31.32 19.31
N ALA A 220 4.36 -31.40 18.87
CA ALA A 220 3.95 -32.41 17.88
C ALA A 220 4.63 -32.24 16.51
N GLU A 221 4.82 -30.98 16.06
CA GLU A 221 5.43 -30.68 14.76
C GLU A 221 6.97 -30.80 14.78
N THR A 222 7.61 -30.41 15.91
CA THR A 222 9.07 -30.24 15.96
C THR A 222 9.80 -31.21 16.88
N GLY A 223 9.09 -31.86 17.83
CA GLY A 223 9.65 -32.65 18.91
C GLY A 223 10.19 -31.84 20.10
N PHE A 224 10.28 -30.52 20.02
CA PHE A 224 10.74 -29.68 21.14
C PHE A 224 9.70 -29.59 22.26
N ALA A 225 10.14 -29.75 23.50
CA ALA A 225 9.27 -29.68 24.66
C ALA A 225 8.97 -28.23 25.10
N ASP A 226 9.86 -27.32 24.77
CA ASP A 226 9.81 -25.89 25.09
C ASP A 226 9.76 -25.04 23.82
N ALA A 227 9.25 -23.82 23.95
CA ALA A 227 9.21 -22.84 22.87
C ALA A 227 10.22 -21.70 23.12
N PRO A 228 10.77 -21.09 22.07
CA PRO A 228 11.64 -19.91 22.16
C PRO A 228 10.95 -18.75 22.88
N GLY A 229 11.64 -18.08 23.80
CA GLY A 229 11.12 -16.90 24.50
C GLY A 229 11.35 -15.59 23.76
N ASP A 230 12.47 -15.49 23.02
CA ASP A 230 12.85 -14.30 22.28
C ASP A 230 13.88 -14.65 21.17
N ARG A 231 14.34 -13.61 20.45
CA ARG A 231 15.27 -13.75 19.31
C ARG A 231 16.69 -14.27 19.63
N THR A 232 17.05 -14.42 20.89
CA THR A 232 18.33 -14.99 21.29
C THR A 232 18.34 -16.52 21.19
N ASP A 233 17.16 -17.15 21.14
CA ASP A 233 17.03 -18.59 20.89
C ASP A 233 17.27 -18.87 19.38
N PRO A 234 18.17 -19.79 19.03
CA PRO A 234 18.44 -20.12 17.63
C PRO A 234 17.23 -20.69 16.87
N ARG A 235 16.21 -21.16 17.57
CA ARG A 235 14.94 -21.64 16.99
C ARG A 235 13.92 -20.52 16.74
N TRP A 236 14.25 -19.25 17.03
CA TRP A 236 13.31 -18.12 16.96
C TRP A 236 12.64 -17.98 15.60
N LEU A 237 13.41 -18.07 14.52
CA LEU A 237 12.84 -18.03 13.16
C LEU A 237 11.90 -19.21 12.91
N GLN A 238 12.25 -20.42 13.37
CA GLN A 238 11.41 -21.62 13.23
C GLN A 238 10.08 -21.45 13.99
N TRP A 239 10.12 -20.85 15.19
CA TRP A 239 8.93 -20.53 16.00
C TRP A 239 8.01 -19.54 15.30
N LYS A 240 8.56 -18.46 14.74
CA LYS A 240 7.80 -17.50 13.93
C LYS A 240 7.15 -18.17 12.69
N MET A 241 7.91 -18.96 11.96
CA MET A 241 7.43 -19.67 10.78
C MET A 241 6.36 -20.71 11.11
N PHE A 242 6.44 -21.37 12.27
CA PHE A 242 5.40 -22.26 12.79
C PHE A 242 4.07 -21.52 12.96
N HIS A 243 4.08 -20.31 13.55
CA HIS A 243 2.86 -19.50 13.71
C HIS A 243 2.29 -19.01 12.39
N ARG A 244 3.14 -18.64 11.42
CA ARG A 244 2.68 -18.27 10.08
C ARG A 244 1.93 -19.41 9.40
N ARG A 245 2.50 -20.61 9.42
CA ARG A 245 1.82 -21.81 8.88
C ARG A 245 0.55 -22.16 9.66
N ALA A 246 0.54 -21.99 10.97
CA ALA A 246 -0.65 -22.22 11.78
C ALA A 246 -1.78 -21.26 11.40
N PHE A 247 -1.47 -19.98 11.19
CA PHE A 247 -2.44 -19.00 10.75
C PHE A 247 -2.98 -19.32 9.34
N GLU A 248 -2.16 -19.77 8.41
CA GLU A 248 -2.61 -20.19 7.08
C GLU A 248 -3.51 -21.43 7.12
N ARG A 249 -3.22 -22.38 8.01
CA ARG A 249 -4.13 -23.52 8.27
C ARG A 249 -5.47 -23.05 8.84
N TYR A 250 -5.45 -22.10 9.77
CA TYR A 250 -6.66 -21.48 10.32
C TYR A 250 -7.47 -20.78 9.21
N LEU A 251 -6.83 -19.99 8.35
CA LEU A 251 -7.50 -19.34 7.20
C LEU A 251 -8.12 -20.39 6.27
N SER A 252 -7.35 -21.38 5.83
CA SER A 252 -7.85 -22.44 4.94
C SER A 252 -9.04 -23.16 5.53
N HIS A 253 -9.00 -23.42 6.86
CA HIS A 253 -10.06 -24.15 7.56
C HIS A 253 -11.40 -23.41 7.51
N TRP A 254 -11.44 -22.13 7.89
CA TRP A 254 -12.71 -21.42 7.89
C TRP A 254 -13.17 -21.07 6.46
N ILE A 255 -12.26 -20.76 5.55
CA ILE A 255 -12.58 -20.46 4.13
C ILE A 255 -13.20 -21.67 3.46
N ASP A 256 -12.57 -22.84 3.56
CA ASP A 256 -13.08 -24.08 2.99
C ASP A 256 -14.43 -24.46 3.61
N ALA A 257 -14.62 -24.27 4.93
CA ALA A 257 -15.87 -24.56 5.62
C ALA A 257 -17.03 -23.63 5.20
N VAL A 258 -16.74 -22.36 4.91
CA VAL A 258 -17.73 -21.38 4.44
C VAL A 258 -18.04 -21.62 2.96
N HIS A 259 -17.04 -21.84 2.10
CA HIS A 259 -17.21 -22.20 0.69
C HIS A 259 -18.01 -23.51 0.53
N ALA A 260 -17.77 -24.52 1.38
CA ALA A 260 -18.55 -25.76 1.34
C ALA A 260 -20.05 -25.52 1.58
N ALA A 261 -20.39 -24.52 2.40
CA ALA A 261 -21.78 -24.13 2.65
C ALA A 261 -22.35 -23.21 1.56
N ARG A 262 -21.53 -22.33 1.00
CA ARG A 262 -21.91 -21.32 0.00
C ARG A 262 -20.78 -21.13 -1.04
N PRO A 263 -20.71 -21.99 -2.07
CA PRO A 263 -19.60 -22.00 -3.03
C PRO A 263 -19.43 -20.71 -3.86
N ALA A 264 -20.48 -19.92 -4.00
CA ALA A 264 -20.45 -18.65 -4.76
C ALA A 264 -20.02 -17.44 -3.91
N LEU A 265 -19.87 -17.61 -2.58
CA LEU A 265 -19.48 -16.53 -1.70
C LEU A 265 -18.02 -16.16 -1.93
N GLN A 266 -17.71 -14.86 -1.98
CA GLN A 266 -16.35 -14.37 -2.22
C GLN A 266 -15.68 -13.98 -0.90
N LEU A 267 -14.55 -14.58 -0.60
CA LEU A 267 -13.89 -14.50 0.69
C LEU A 267 -12.47 -13.93 0.57
N THR A 268 -12.11 -13.05 1.50
CA THR A 268 -10.73 -12.56 1.67
C THR A 268 -10.40 -12.34 3.15
N SER A 269 -9.11 -12.26 3.45
CA SER A 269 -8.57 -11.86 4.75
C SER A 269 -7.72 -10.60 4.56
N ASN A 270 -7.99 -9.56 5.35
CA ASN A 270 -7.28 -8.29 5.28
C ASN A 270 -5.76 -8.48 5.44
N TRP A 271 -4.99 -7.84 4.58
CA TRP A 271 -3.52 -7.85 4.55
C TRP A 271 -2.85 -9.17 4.17
N MET A 272 -3.58 -10.27 4.03
CA MET A 272 -2.97 -11.55 3.64
C MET A 272 -2.48 -11.51 2.20
N TYR A 273 -1.23 -11.93 1.97
CA TYR A 273 -0.53 -11.89 0.69
C TYR A 273 -0.30 -10.48 0.10
N THR A 274 -0.35 -9.46 0.95
CA THR A 274 0.15 -8.11 0.66
C THR A 274 1.63 -7.98 1.09
N SER A 275 2.17 -6.76 1.17
CA SER A 275 3.51 -6.53 1.72
C SER A 275 3.64 -6.99 3.19
N PHE A 276 2.55 -7.14 3.92
CA PHE A 276 2.53 -7.71 5.29
C PHE A 276 2.83 -9.20 5.31
N ALA A 277 2.51 -9.92 4.24
CA ALA A 277 2.70 -11.37 4.12
C ALA A 277 3.26 -11.72 2.72
N PRO A 278 4.50 -11.28 2.39
CA PRO A 278 5.08 -11.41 1.06
C PRO A 278 5.52 -12.84 0.79
N LYS A 279 4.59 -13.68 0.35
CA LYS A 279 4.79 -15.11 0.04
C LYS A 279 3.84 -15.56 -1.08
N PRO A 280 4.09 -16.74 -1.67
CA PRO A 280 3.14 -17.34 -2.61
C PRO A 280 1.74 -17.50 -2.01
N VAL A 281 0.71 -17.26 -2.82
CA VAL A 281 -0.69 -17.42 -2.39
C VAL A 281 -1.03 -18.91 -2.35
N GLU A 282 -1.25 -19.44 -1.15
CA GLU A 282 -1.54 -20.87 -0.91
C GLU A 282 -2.97 -21.08 -0.40
N VAL A 283 -3.55 -20.08 0.27
CA VAL A 283 -4.96 -20.13 0.72
C VAL A 283 -5.87 -19.67 -0.41
N LYS A 284 -7.02 -20.32 -0.58
CA LYS A 284 -7.99 -20.04 -1.64
C LYS A 284 -8.81 -18.76 -1.37
N LEU A 285 -8.14 -17.62 -1.35
CA LEU A 285 -8.81 -16.32 -1.35
C LEU A 285 -9.36 -16.01 -2.74
N ASP A 286 -10.55 -15.40 -2.82
CA ASP A 286 -11.17 -15.03 -4.10
C ASP A 286 -10.61 -13.71 -4.66
N PHE A 287 -10.08 -12.85 -3.78
CA PHE A 287 -9.40 -11.61 -4.13
C PHE A 287 -8.45 -11.21 -3.01
N LEU A 288 -7.47 -10.38 -3.33
CA LEU A 288 -6.59 -9.76 -2.34
C LEU A 288 -7.10 -8.36 -1.98
N SER A 289 -7.03 -7.99 -0.74
CA SER A 289 -7.46 -6.68 -0.27
C SER A 289 -6.67 -6.26 0.96
N GLY A 290 -6.54 -4.97 1.15
CA GLY A 290 -5.95 -4.34 2.32
C GLY A 290 -6.37 -2.90 2.42
N ASP A 291 -6.00 -2.27 3.51
CA ASP A 291 -6.09 -0.82 3.69
C ASP A 291 -4.66 -0.26 3.85
N TYR A 292 -4.51 1.03 4.00
CA TYR A 292 -3.23 1.66 4.30
C TYR A 292 -3.43 2.81 5.29
N SER A 293 -2.37 3.16 6.00
CA SER A 293 -2.42 4.22 7.00
C SER A 293 -3.02 5.50 6.41
N PRO A 294 -3.95 6.15 7.10
CA PRO A 294 -4.50 7.44 6.68
C PRO A 294 -3.45 8.55 6.61
N SER A 295 -2.39 8.43 7.42
CA SER A 295 -1.24 9.34 7.40
C SER A 295 -0.20 8.86 6.39
N LEU A 296 0.35 9.77 5.57
CA LEU A 296 1.25 9.43 4.45
C LEU A 296 0.59 8.48 3.44
N SER A 297 -0.71 8.59 3.28
CA SER A 297 -1.54 7.63 2.57
C SER A 297 -1.10 7.38 1.13
N VAL A 298 -0.67 8.42 0.40
CA VAL A 298 -0.15 8.26 -0.97
C VAL A 298 1.13 7.43 -0.99
N ASP A 299 2.06 7.65 -0.05
CA ASP A 299 3.32 6.90 0.01
C ASP A 299 3.07 5.43 0.39
N ARG A 300 2.16 5.18 1.33
CA ARG A 300 1.75 3.81 1.69
C ARG A 300 1.05 3.10 0.53
N ALA A 301 0.13 3.77 -0.16
CA ALA A 301 -0.51 3.23 -1.35
C ALA A 301 0.51 2.92 -2.47
N ARG A 302 1.57 3.72 -2.62
CA ARG A 302 2.65 3.47 -3.61
C ARG A 302 3.33 2.11 -3.40
N LEU A 303 3.59 1.73 -2.14
CA LEU A 303 4.17 0.44 -1.81
C LEU A 303 3.18 -0.70 -2.08
N GLU A 304 2.00 -0.63 -1.45
CA GLU A 304 1.02 -1.72 -1.47
C GLU A 304 0.46 -2.00 -2.87
N ALA A 305 0.06 -0.96 -3.60
CA ALA A 305 -0.51 -1.12 -4.93
C ALA A 305 0.48 -1.78 -5.91
N ARG A 306 1.78 -1.44 -5.82
CA ARG A 306 2.81 -2.04 -6.69
C ARG A 306 3.09 -3.49 -6.35
N TYR A 307 3.07 -3.84 -5.06
CA TYR A 307 3.21 -5.22 -4.64
C TYR A 307 2.01 -6.07 -5.07
N LEU A 308 0.78 -5.60 -4.77
CA LEU A 308 -0.46 -6.29 -5.14
C LEU A 308 -0.59 -6.49 -6.65
N ALA A 309 -0.28 -5.47 -7.45
CA ALA A 309 -0.28 -5.55 -8.91
C ALA A 309 0.66 -6.65 -9.45
N SER A 310 1.74 -6.94 -8.73
CA SER A 310 2.72 -7.96 -9.11
C SER A 310 2.29 -9.38 -8.77
N THR A 311 1.24 -9.58 -7.99
CA THR A 311 0.72 -10.92 -7.62
C THR A 311 0.03 -11.63 -8.78
N GLY A 312 -0.49 -10.87 -9.76
CA GLY A 312 -1.27 -11.40 -10.88
C GLY A 312 -2.70 -11.86 -10.51
N LEU A 313 -3.13 -11.62 -9.27
CA LEU A 313 -4.46 -11.95 -8.75
C LEU A 313 -5.37 -10.72 -8.77
N PRO A 314 -6.70 -10.89 -8.73
CA PRO A 314 -7.62 -9.78 -8.50
C PRO A 314 -7.36 -9.12 -7.15
N TRP A 315 -7.33 -7.77 -7.14
CA TRP A 315 -7.06 -7.03 -5.91
C TRP A 315 -7.73 -5.66 -5.88
N ASP A 316 -7.94 -5.18 -4.67
CA ASP A 316 -8.32 -3.80 -4.38
C ASP A 316 -7.59 -3.26 -3.15
N LEU A 317 -7.57 -1.94 -3.01
CA LEU A 317 -7.05 -1.26 -1.83
C LEU A 317 -8.04 -0.24 -1.29
N MET A 318 -8.11 -0.15 0.04
CA MET A 318 -8.98 0.71 0.79
C MET A 318 -8.24 1.95 1.32
N ALA A 319 -8.69 3.12 0.89
CA ALA A 319 -8.33 4.38 1.52
C ALA A 319 -9.22 4.62 2.75
N TRP A 320 -8.62 4.97 3.88
CA TRP A 320 -9.40 5.57 4.97
C TRP A 320 -9.88 6.95 4.50
N GLY A 321 -11.19 7.12 4.37
CA GLY A 321 -11.81 8.38 3.95
C GLY A 321 -11.61 9.52 4.95
N PHE A 322 -10.89 9.28 6.05
CA PHE A 322 -10.69 10.22 7.16
C PHE A 322 -9.28 10.14 7.72
N ASP A 323 -8.86 11.21 8.40
CA ASP A 323 -7.62 11.29 9.17
C ASP A 323 -7.85 12.10 10.44
N LYS A 324 -6.95 12.02 11.39
CA LYS A 324 -7.00 12.85 12.61
C LYS A 324 -6.44 14.25 12.38
N GLY A 325 -5.41 14.38 11.58
CA GLY A 325 -4.56 15.56 11.60
C GLY A 325 -3.97 15.83 13.00
N GLN A 326 -3.15 16.83 13.15
CA GLN A 326 -2.69 17.23 14.48
C GLN A 326 -3.73 18.13 15.17
N GLY A 327 -4.20 17.70 16.34
CA GLY A 327 -5.11 18.46 17.16
C GLY A 327 -6.61 18.37 16.79
N LEU A 328 -6.95 17.54 15.80
CA LEU A 328 -8.33 17.22 15.44
C LEU A 328 -8.68 15.79 15.87
N GLY A 329 -9.99 15.51 15.99
CA GLY A 329 -10.51 14.15 15.96
C GLY A 329 -10.57 13.61 14.53
N TRP A 330 -11.08 12.39 14.36
CA TRP A 330 -11.31 11.82 13.04
C TRP A 330 -12.19 12.72 12.19
N SER A 331 -11.71 13.14 11.03
CA SER A 331 -12.40 14.05 10.12
C SER A 331 -12.25 13.53 8.69
N PHE A 332 -13.30 13.68 7.87
CA PHE A 332 -13.30 13.19 6.50
C PHE A 332 -12.31 13.98 5.64
N LYS A 333 -11.61 13.28 4.75
CA LYS A 333 -10.61 13.86 3.83
C LYS A 333 -11.31 14.65 2.71
N PRO A 334 -10.69 15.75 2.22
CA PRO A 334 -11.14 16.39 0.98
C PRO A 334 -11.08 15.43 -0.22
N ALA A 335 -11.99 15.58 -1.18
CA ALA A 335 -12.02 14.77 -2.39
C ALA A 335 -10.69 14.78 -3.15
N VAL A 336 -10.04 15.94 -3.25
CA VAL A 336 -8.71 16.11 -3.91
C VAL A 336 -7.65 15.17 -3.34
N GLN A 337 -7.64 14.97 -2.01
CA GLN A 337 -6.70 14.03 -1.38
C GLN A 337 -7.04 12.58 -1.71
N LEU A 338 -8.32 12.21 -1.64
CA LEU A 338 -8.77 10.87 -2.00
C LEU A 338 -8.58 10.57 -3.50
N GLU A 339 -8.66 11.57 -4.37
CA GLU A 339 -8.35 11.46 -5.79
C GLU A 339 -6.86 11.16 -6.05
N GLN A 340 -5.94 11.77 -5.26
CA GLN A 340 -4.51 11.41 -5.31
C GLN A 340 -4.29 9.97 -4.85
N GLU A 341 -4.89 9.56 -3.73
CA GLU A 341 -4.80 8.19 -3.21
C GLU A 341 -5.36 7.18 -4.20
N ALA A 342 -6.55 7.44 -4.75
CA ALA A 342 -7.17 6.62 -5.79
C ALA A 342 -6.25 6.47 -7.02
N SER A 343 -5.62 7.57 -7.44
CA SER A 343 -4.75 7.57 -8.62
C SER A 343 -3.60 6.59 -8.52
N VAL A 344 -3.02 6.41 -7.30
CA VAL A 344 -1.97 5.42 -7.07
C VAL A 344 -2.46 4.01 -7.34
N VAL A 345 -3.68 3.67 -6.92
CA VAL A 345 -4.29 2.36 -7.11
C VAL A 345 -4.67 2.15 -8.58
N LEU A 346 -5.31 3.15 -9.19
CA LEU A 346 -5.75 3.10 -10.58
C LEU A 346 -4.58 2.92 -11.54
N MET A 347 -3.46 3.63 -11.32
CA MET A 347 -2.28 3.51 -12.18
C MET A 347 -1.59 2.14 -12.07
N GLN A 348 -1.95 1.32 -11.09
CA GLN A 348 -1.49 -0.06 -10.94
C GLN A 348 -2.53 -1.10 -11.39
N GLY A 349 -3.70 -0.66 -11.86
CA GLY A 349 -4.73 -1.53 -12.44
C GLY A 349 -5.72 -2.14 -11.45
N GLY A 350 -5.65 -1.78 -10.17
CA GLY A 350 -6.48 -2.31 -9.10
C GLY A 350 -7.86 -1.68 -8.96
N GLY A 351 -8.66 -2.26 -8.07
CA GLY A 351 -9.89 -1.68 -7.55
C GLY A 351 -9.61 -0.73 -6.39
N PHE A 352 -10.43 0.29 -6.23
CA PHE A 352 -10.31 1.27 -5.16
C PHE A 352 -11.57 1.31 -4.31
N GLN A 353 -11.42 1.40 -2.99
CA GLN A 353 -12.56 1.60 -2.09
C GLN A 353 -12.27 2.68 -1.05
N ILE A 354 -13.32 3.34 -0.57
CA ILE A 354 -13.24 4.36 0.46
C ILE A 354 -13.85 3.81 1.75
N TYR A 355 -13.10 3.90 2.84
CA TYR A 355 -13.60 3.63 4.18
C TYR A 355 -14.35 4.86 4.69
N HIS A 356 -15.68 4.74 4.74
CA HIS A 356 -16.61 5.72 5.28
C HIS A 356 -16.77 5.51 6.80
N THR A 357 -16.73 6.58 7.56
CA THR A 357 -17.05 6.52 9.00
C THR A 357 -18.54 6.82 9.20
N PRO A 358 -19.40 5.81 9.38
CA PRO A 358 -20.80 6.03 9.61
C PRO A 358 -21.06 6.56 11.02
N THR A 359 -22.18 7.27 11.20
CA THR A 359 -22.66 7.56 12.56
C THR A 359 -23.16 6.30 13.25
N ARG A 360 -23.16 6.27 14.58
CA ARG A 360 -23.69 5.12 15.32
C ARG A 360 -25.14 4.79 14.99
N SER A 361 -25.95 5.80 14.70
CA SER A 361 -27.34 5.64 14.28
C SER A 361 -27.53 5.19 12.83
N GLY A 362 -26.45 5.11 12.04
CA GLY A 362 -26.52 4.79 10.63
C GLY A 362 -26.94 5.98 9.75
N TYR A 363 -26.97 7.23 10.29
CA TYR A 363 -27.18 8.41 9.48
C TYR A 363 -26.04 8.59 8.48
N ILE A 364 -26.37 8.67 7.22
CA ILE A 364 -25.43 8.89 6.12
C ILE A 364 -25.27 10.40 5.91
N VAL A 365 -24.07 10.91 6.13
CA VAL A 365 -23.78 12.35 6.17
C VAL A 365 -23.69 12.92 4.76
N GLU A 366 -24.65 13.76 4.36
CA GLU A 366 -24.79 14.31 3.02
C GLU A 366 -23.50 14.96 2.44
N PRO A 367 -22.75 15.82 3.16
CA PRO A 367 -21.49 16.35 2.63
C PRO A 367 -20.43 15.30 2.34
N ILE A 368 -20.45 14.15 3.04
CA ILE A 368 -19.51 13.03 2.78
C ILE A 368 -19.92 12.32 1.50
N ILE A 369 -21.22 12.07 1.27
CA ILE A 369 -21.70 11.50 0.01
C ILE A 369 -21.23 12.35 -1.18
N ALA A 370 -21.31 13.67 -1.08
CA ALA A 370 -20.86 14.57 -2.15
C ALA A 370 -19.37 14.45 -2.45
N GLN A 371 -18.51 14.23 -1.42
CA GLN A 371 -17.09 13.95 -1.62
C GLN A 371 -16.88 12.59 -2.30
N GLU A 372 -17.56 11.55 -1.85
CA GLU A 372 -17.48 10.21 -2.42
C GLU A 372 -17.97 10.16 -3.87
N GLU A 373 -19.05 10.87 -4.20
CA GLU A 373 -19.56 11.04 -5.56
C GLU A 373 -18.51 11.68 -6.47
N THR A 374 -17.81 12.72 -5.99
CA THR A 374 -16.73 13.38 -6.71
C THR A 374 -15.57 12.41 -7.00
N VAL A 375 -15.11 11.67 -6.00
CA VAL A 375 -14.04 10.69 -6.15
C VAL A 375 -14.47 9.53 -7.06
N ALA A 376 -15.71 9.05 -6.94
CA ALA A 376 -16.24 8.00 -7.81
C ALA A 376 -16.26 8.44 -9.28
N ALA A 377 -16.73 9.65 -9.56
CA ALA A 377 -16.73 10.23 -10.91
C ALA A 377 -15.29 10.35 -11.47
N PHE A 378 -14.35 10.83 -10.65
CA PHE A 378 -12.93 10.88 -11.00
C PHE A 378 -12.36 9.51 -11.37
N CYS A 379 -12.63 8.48 -10.57
CA CYS A 379 -12.21 7.12 -10.84
C CYS A 379 -12.84 6.56 -12.13
N ARG A 380 -14.17 6.70 -12.27
CA ARG A 380 -14.92 6.16 -13.43
C ARG A 380 -14.46 6.76 -14.76
N ALA A 381 -14.08 8.04 -14.78
CA ALA A 381 -13.54 8.69 -15.98
C ALA A 381 -12.24 8.06 -16.48
N ARG A 382 -11.55 7.27 -15.65
CA ARG A 382 -10.27 6.59 -15.96
C ARG A 382 -10.39 5.07 -16.08
N GLN A 383 -11.51 4.50 -15.68
CA GLN A 383 -11.70 3.05 -15.54
C GLN A 383 -11.37 2.27 -16.80
N ALA A 384 -11.84 2.71 -17.97
CA ALA A 384 -11.71 1.97 -19.23
C ALA A 384 -10.26 1.70 -19.65
N VAL A 385 -9.30 2.53 -19.18
CA VAL A 385 -7.89 2.43 -19.57
C VAL A 385 -6.96 2.12 -18.41
N SER A 386 -7.48 2.13 -17.15
CA SER A 386 -6.68 1.81 -15.95
C SER A 386 -7.02 0.45 -15.37
N HIS A 387 -8.32 0.10 -15.24
CA HIS A 387 -8.73 -1.13 -14.55
C HIS A 387 -8.23 -2.37 -15.28
N LYS A 388 -7.63 -3.29 -14.51
CA LYS A 388 -7.00 -4.53 -15.01
C LYS A 388 -5.87 -4.29 -16.03
N SER A 389 -5.30 -3.10 -16.07
CA SER A 389 -4.07 -2.88 -16.82
C SER A 389 -2.91 -3.66 -16.20
N THR A 390 -1.95 -4.06 -17.03
CA THR A 390 -0.77 -4.83 -16.60
C THR A 390 0.50 -4.02 -16.77
N SER A 391 1.52 -4.24 -15.94
CA SER A 391 2.79 -3.55 -16.05
C SER A 391 3.54 -3.89 -17.34
N VAL A 392 4.18 -2.90 -17.94
CA VAL A 392 5.27 -3.10 -18.88
C VAL A 392 6.57 -3.03 -18.09
N PRO A 393 7.25 -4.15 -17.84
CA PRO A 393 8.40 -4.24 -16.92
C PRO A 393 9.53 -3.28 -17.28
N GLN A 394 9.98 -2.51 -16.29
CA GLN A 394 11.11 -1.59 -16.39
C GLN A 394 12.11 -1.81 -15.25
N VAL A 395 11.70 -1.52 -14.03
CA VAL A 395 12.51 -1.64 -12.83
C VAL A 395 11.80 -2.58 -11.85
N ALA A 396 12.46 -3.67 -11.50
CA ALA A 396 12.04 -4.54 -10.40
C ALA A 396 12.72 -4.09 -9.11
N LEU A 397 11.94 -3.69 -8.12
CA LEU A 397 12.40 -3.42 -6.77
C LEU A 397 12.09 -4.64 -5.91
N LEU A 398 13.13 -5.31 -5.41
CA LEU A 398 12.98 -6.54 -4.65
C LEU A 398 12.44 -6.28 -3.24
N LEU A 399 11.31 -6.89 -2.89
CA LEU A 399 10.85 -7.09 -1.53
C LEU A 399 11.28 -8.49 -1.09
N SER A 400 12.40 -8.62 -0.38
CA SER A 400 12.89 -9.93 0.01
C SER A 400 12.08 -10.56 1.13
N SER A 401 11.38 -11.65 0.84
CA SER A 401 10.70 -12.48 1.83
C SER A 401 11.68 -13.08 2.82
N GLU A 402 12.83 -13.56 2.36
CA GLU A 402 13.86 -14.19 3.20
C GLU A 402 14.42 -13.22 4.25
N SER A 403 14.79 -12.00 3.83
CA SER A 403 15.27 -10.97 4.75
C SER A 403 14.15 -10.47 5.67
N TYR A 404 12.95 -10.32 5.14
CA TYR A 404 11.79 -9.84 5.89
C TYR A 404 11.44 -10.81 7.04
N TRP A 405 11.31 -12.11 6.74
CA TRP A 405 10.98 -13.11 7.76
C TRP A 405 12.08 -13.30 8.80
N ASP A 406 13.33 -13.04 8.43
CA ASP A 406 14.48 -13.10 9.34
C ASP A 406 14.46 -11.94 10.33
N LYS A 407 14.26 -10.71 9.85
CA LYS A 407 14.28 -9.47 10.66
C LYS A 407 13.02 -9.27 11.50
N SER A 408 11.84 -9.46 10.91
CA SER A 408 10.57 -9.14 11.57
C SER A 408 10.29 -10.06 12.76
N ASP A 409 10.00 -9.48 13.92
CA ASP A 409 9.55 -10.23 15.09
C ASP A 409 8.05 -10.49 15.09
N ALA A 410 7.28 -9.72 14.34
CA ALA A 410 5.86 -9.96 14.15
C ALA A 410 5.61 -11.24 13.34
N VAL A 411 4.45 -11.84 13.54
CA VAL A 411 4.00 -12.96 12.69
C VAL A 411 3.77 -12.42 11.28
N PHE A 412 2.98 -11.36 11.15
CA PHE A 412 2.76 -10.61 9.92
C PHE A 412 2.76 -9.11 10.25
N SER A 413 3.60 -8.35 9.65
CA SER A 413 3.65 -6.87 9.70
C SER A 413 5.01 -6.41 9.16
N PRO A 414 5.10 -5.35 8.39
CA PRO A 414 6.37 -4.86 7.88
C PRO A 414 7.29 -4.28 8.97
N GLY A 415 6.73 -3.72 10.06
CA GLY A 415 7.55 -3.02 11.06
C GLY A 415 8.38 -1.89 10.44
N ASP A 416 9.61 -1.71 10.94
CA ASP A 416 10.57 -0.72 10.43
C ASP A 416 11.49 -1.28 9.33
N GLU A 417 11.29 -2.51 8.89
CA GLU A 417 12.17 -3.21 7.94
C GLU A 417 12.13 -2.62 6.53
N PHE A 418 11.11 -1.83 6.21
CA PHE A 418 10.89 -1.30 4.87
C PHE A 418 11.55 0.06 4.59
N VAL A 419 12.22 0.68 5.53
CA VAL A 419 12.80 2.02 5.37
C VAL A 419 13.75 2.13 4.16
N GLU A 420 14.62 1.13 3.94
CA GLU A 420 15.51 1.09 2.77
C GLU A 420 14.74 0.80 1.47
N LEU A 421 13.74 -0.06 1.51
CA LEU A 421 12.87 -0.38 0.38
C LEU A 421 12.04 0.85 -0.04
N GLU A 422 11.36 1.50 0.92
CA GLU A 422 10.56 2.69 0.65
C GLU A 422 11.41 3.85 0.16
N GLY A 423 12.60 4.04 0.72
CA GLY A 423 13.53 5.07 0.27
C GLY A 423 14.02 4.84 -1.17
N ALA A 424 14.33 3.61 -1.52
CA ALA A 424 14.66 3.22 -2.89
C ALA A 424 13.47 3.43 -3.83
N LEU A 425 12.27 3.01 -3.42
CA LEU A 425 11.04 3.23 -4.18
C LEU A 425 10.82 4.71 -4.47
N HIS A 426 10.82 5.54 -3.43
CA HIS A 426 10.58 6.98 -3.57
C HIS A 426 11.64 7.66 -4.45
N ALA A 427 12.92 7.27 -4.32
CA ALA A 427 13.97 7.81 -5.16
C ALA A 427 13.74 7.47 -6.65
N LEU A 428 13.41 6.22 -6.96
CA LEU A 428 13.16 5.76 -8.32
C LEU A 428 11.90 6.41 -8.92
N LEU A 429 10.81 6.55 -8.15
CA LEU A 429 9.59 7.23 -8.58
C LEU A 429 9.84 8.72 -8.84
N ASN A 430 10.57 9.40 -7.94
CA ASN A 430 10.93 10.81 -8.09
C ASN A 430 11.97 11.06 -9.20
N LEU A 431 12.56 9.98 -9.75
CA LEU A 431 13.38 9.97 -10.97
C LEU A 431 12.58 9.56 -12.20
N HIS A 432 11.27 9.40 -12.06
CA HIS A 432 10.30 9.05 -13.13
C HIS A 432 10.48 7.64 -13.73
N TYR A 433 10.99 6.69 -12.96
CA TYR A 433 11.00 5.29 -13.39
C TYR A 433 9.66 4.61 -13.10
N SER A 434 9.19 3.77 -14.03
CA SER A 434 8.09 2.83 -13.78
C SER A 434 8.62 1.65 -12.98
N VAL A 435 8.15 1.46 -11.75
CA VAL A 435 8.67 0.49 -10.78
C VAL A 435 7.60 -0.52 -10.42
N ASP A 436 7.96 -1.80 -10.48
CA ASP A 436 7.20 -2.92 -9.92
C ASP A 436 7.90 -3.41 -8.65
N ILE A 437 7.13 -3.78 -7.62
CA ILE A 437 7.66 -4.41 -6.40
C ILE A 437 7.33 -5.90 -6.46
N LEU A 438 8.35 -6.75 -6.35
CA LEU A 438 8.22 -8.20 -6.43
C LEU A 438 9.00 -8.88 -5.30
N ALA A 439 8.41 -9.95 -4.76
CA ALA A 439 9.17 -10.88 -3.92
C ALA A 439 9.98 -11.87 -4.78
N GLU A 440 10.88 -12.63 -4.16
CA GLU A 440 11.77 -13.59 -4.86
C GLU A 440 10.99 -14.55 -5.75
N HIS A 441 9.91 -15.14 -5.24
CA HIS A 441 9.07 -16.12 -5.98
C HIS A 441 8.38 -15.54 -7.21
N GLN A 442 8.12 -14.22 -7.22
CA GLN A 442 7.53 -13.50 -8.36
C GLN A 442 8.59 -13.06 -9.34
N LEU A 443 9.76 -12.62 -8.84
CA LEU A 443 10.81 -12.02 -9.66
C LEU A 443 11.67 -13.09 -10.34
N GLN A 444 12.03 -14.17 -9.65
CA GLN A 444 12.96 -15.19 -10.19
C GLN A 444 12.55 -15.74 -11.57
N PRO A 445 11.29 -16.15 -11.82
CA PRO A 445 10.87 -16.62 -13.13
C PRO A 445 10.79 -15.52 -14.21
N ARG A 446 10.83 -14.27 -13.81
CA ARG A 446 10.63 -13.07 -14.65
C ARG A 446 11.87 -12.19 -14.76
N LEU A 447 13.02 -12.58 -14.23
CA LEU A 447 14.25 -11.76 -14.25
C LEU A 447 14.57 -11.20 -15.63
N LYS A 448 14.43 -11.99 -16.68
CA LYS A 448 14.67 -11.58 -18.08
C LYS A 448 13.75 -10.47 -18.59
N ASP A 449 12.59 -10.27 -17.97
CA ASP A 449 11.61 -9.27 -18.38
C ASP A 449 12.02 -7.86 -17.92
N PHE A 450 12.86 -7.76 -16.88
CA PHE A 450 13.27 -6.50 -16.28
C PHE A 450 14.69 -6.11 -16.71
N PRO A 451 14.88 -4.95 -17.33
CA PRO A 451 16.22 -4.45 -17.65
C PRO A 451 17.02 -4.03 -16.41
N LEU A 452 16.36 -3.66 -15.32
CA LEU A 452 16.98 -3.27 -14.05
C LEU A 452 16.32 -3.97 -12.85
N VAL A 453 17.14 -4.60 -12.02
CA VAL A 453 16.74 -5.12 -10.69
C VAL A 453 17.43 -4.30 -9.61
N VAL A 454 16.69 -3.92 -8.55
CA VAL A 454 17.20 -3.18 -7.40
C VAL A 454 17.03 -3.99 -6.12
N VAL A 455 18.11 -4.17 -5.38
CA VAL A 455 18.15 -4.88 -4.07
C VAL A 455 18.43 -3.85 -2.97
N PRO A 456 17.42 -3.41 -2.21
CA PRO A 456 17.54 -2.29 -1.27
C PRO A 456 17.78 -2.78 0.17
N GLY A 457 19.02 -2.77 0.66
CA GLY A 457 19.36 -3.00 2.08
C GLY A 457 19.05 -4.40 2.62
N TRP A 458 18.78 -5.37 1.78
CA TRP A 458 18.51 -6.74 2.20
C TRP A 458 19.78 -7.48 2.58
N HIS A 459 19.75 -8.22 3.69
CA HIS A 459 20.91 -8.91 4.25
C HIS A 459 20.92 -10.42 3.99
N LYS A 460 19.80 -10.97 3.51
CA LYS A 460 19.61 -12.40 3.31
C LYS A 460 18.82 -12.68 2.05
N LEU A 461 19.31 -13.56 1.22
CA LEU A 461 18.65 -14.15 0.07
C LEU A 461 19.06 -15.62 0.00
N THR A 462 18.22 -16.46 -0.59
CA THR A 462 18.62 -17.86 -0.85
C THR A 462 19.77 -17.92 -1.82
N GLU A 463 20.60 -18.97 -1.72
CA GLU A 463 21.72 -19.20 -2.64
C GLU A 463 21.24 -19.34 -4.08
N GLU A 464 20.11 -20.04 -4.27
CA GLU A 464 19.48 -20.20 -5.58
C GLU A 464 19.14 -18.84 -6.21
N PHE A 465 18.49 -17.95 -5.46
CA PHE A 465 18.10 -16.64 -5.98
C PHE A 465 19.30 -15.72 -6.22
N ARG A 466 20.35 -15.77 -5.36
CA ARG A 466 21.61 -15.03 -5.59
C ARG A 466 22.31 -15.50 -6.87
N SER A 467 22.35 -16.81 -7.09
CA SER A 467 22.91 -17.40 -8.31
C SER A 467 22.12 -16.99 -9.55
N ALA A 468 20.77 -16.97 -9.45
CA ALA A 468 19.92 -16.52 -10.54
C ALA A 468 20.14 -15.02 -10.88
N LEU A 469 20.30 -14.16 -9.88
CA LEU A 469 20.64 -12.73 -10.08
C LEU A 469 22.03 -12.55 -10.70
N THR A 470 23.01 -13.34 -10.28
CA THR A 470 24.35 -13.31 -10.87
C THR A 470 24.29 -13.69 -12.36
N ALA A 471 23.63 -14.81 -12.68
CA ALA A 471 23.45 -15.24 -14.07
C ALA A 471 22.65 -14.21 -14.91
N TYR A 472 21.64 -13.56 -14.31
CA TYR A 472 20.90 -12.50 -14.96
C TYR A 472 21.82 -11.34 -15.38
N VAL A 473 22.74 -10.91 -14.51
CA VAL A 473 23.72 -9.85 -14.85
C VAL A 473 24.66 -10.33 -15.95
N GLU A 474 25.24 -11.52 -15.83
CA GLU A 474 26.15 -12.08 -16.85
C GLU A 474 25.50 -12.13 -18.23
N GLN A 475 24.17 -12.32 -18.30
CA GLN A 475 23.40 -12.38 -19.52
C GLN A 475 22.98 -10.99 -20.08
N GLY A 476 23.32 -9.89 -19.40
CA GLY A 476 23.07 -8.54 -19.87
C GLY A 476 22.09 -7.71 -19.05
N GLY A 477 21.60 -8.24 -17.95
CA GLY A 477 20.77 -7.50 -16.98
C GLY A 477 21.57 -6.49 -16.18
N SER A 478 20.90 -5.50 -15.61
CA SER A 478 21.49 -4.50 -14.73
C SER A 478 21.04 -4.71 -13.27
N LEU A 479 21.98 -4.62 -12.32
CA LEU A 479 21.72 -4.83 -10.89
C LEU A 479 22.19 -3.60 -10.10
N LEU A 480 21.29 -3.02 -9.30
CA LEU A 480 21.61 -1.96 -8.34
C LEU A 480 21.52 -2.52 -6.91
N LEU A 481 22.62 -2.51 -6.21
CA LEU A 481 22.76 -2.93 -4.81
C LEU A 481 22.81 -1.68 -3.93
N LEU A 482 21.78 -1.45 -3.13
CA LEU A 482 21.71 -0.29 -2.23
C LEU A 482 21.99 -0.74 -0.78
N GLY A 483 23.00 -0.13 -0.18
CA GLY A 483 23.45 -0.46 1.17
C GLY A 483 24.44 -1.61 1.25
N GLU A 484 25.28 -1.56 2.29
CA GLU A 484 26.29 -2.57 2.56
C GLU A 484 25.71 -3.99 2.66
N PRO A 485 24.56 -4.22 3.33
CA PRO A 485 24.02 -5.57 3.43
C PRO A 485 23.75 -6.22 2.07
N SER A 486 23.21 -5.45 1.11
CA SER A 486 22.97 -5.93 -0.25
C SER A 486 24.27 -6.19 -1.02
N ALA A 487 25.26 -5.31 -0.89
CA ALA A 487 26.56 -5.47 -1.53
C ALA A 487 27.29 -6.75 -1.04
N ARG A 488 27.22 -7.04 0.25
CA ARG A 488 27.85 -8.22 0.89
C ARG A 488 27.31 -9.55 0.34
N LEU A 489 26.10 -9.58 -0.20
CA LEU A 489 25.50 -10.78 -0.78
C LEU A 489 26.14 -11.19 -2.13
N PHE A 490 26.83 -10.27 -2.81
CA PHE A 490 27.31 -10.47 -4.19
C PHE A 490 28.82 -10.21 -4.39
N PRO A 491 29.72 -10.74 -3.56
CA PRO A 491 31.15 -10.40 -3.61
C PRO A 491 31.80 -10.74 -4.97
N ALA A 492 31.33 -11.78 -5.66
CA ALA A 492 31.88 -12.21 -6.93
C ALA A 492 31.67 -11.22 -8.10
N ILE A 493 30.60 -10.42 -8.07
CA ILE A 493 30.25 -9.49 -9.15
C ILE A 493 30.40 -8.03 -8.76
N LEU A 494 30.80 -7.75 -7.50
CA LEU A 494 30.89 -6.40 -6.97
C LEU A 494 32.02 -5.58 -7.60
N GLY A 495 33.12 -6.23 -8.00
CA GLY A 495 34.33 -5.58 -8.51
C GLY A 495 35.06 -4.74 -7.47
N ALA A 496 34.83 -5.02 -6.20
CA ALA A 496 35.45 -4.37 -5.06
C ALA A 496 35.51 -5.34 -3.86
N GLU A 497 36.50 -5.19 -3.01
CA GLU A 497 36.65 -5.95 -1.77
C GLU A 497 36.14 -5.12 -0.58
N LEU A 498 35.30 -5.73 0.26
CA LEU A 498 34.84 -5.13 1.51
C LEU A 498 35.96 -5.24 2.57
N LYS A 499 36.34 -4.12 3.19
CA LYS A 499 37.44 -4.07 4.17
C LYS A 499 36.92 -3.80 5.58
N GLY A 500 37.09 -4.77 6.46
CA GLY A 500 36.63 -4.72 7.85
C GLY A 500 35.08 -4.74 7.96
N GLU A 501 34.59 -4.37 9.13
CA GLU A 501 33.16 -4.23 9.39
C GLU A 501 32.66 -2.80 9.06
N PRO A 502 31.37 -2.65 8.69
CA PRO A 502 30.79 -1.34 8.51
C PRO A 502 30.85 -0.53 9.81
N ALA A 503 31.19 0.74 9.71
CA ALA A 503 31.38 1.60 10.87
C ALA A 503 30.53 2.89 10.78
N PRO A 504 30.05 3.43 11.92
CA PRO A 504 29.43 4.76 11.96
C PRO A 504 30.40 5.81 11.46
N ARG A 505 29.94 6.65 10.52
CA ARG A 505 30.72 7.75 9.95
C ARG A 505 29.87 9.01 9.90
N SER A 506 30.50 10.14 10.21
CA SER A 506 30.05 11.42 9.70
C SER A 506 30.52 11.53 8.26
N ALA A 507 29.60 11.63 7.32
CA ALA A 507 29.89 11.52 5.90
C ALA A 507 29.18 12.61 5.09
N GLU A 508 29.93 13.26 4.22
CA GLU A 508 29.41 14.15 3.18
C GLU A 508 29.54 13.43 1.84
N LEU A 509 28.43 13.02 1.26
CA LEU A 509 28.40 12.37 -0.05
C LEU A 509 28.58 13.43 -1.13
N ALA A 510 29.59 13.28 -1.96
CA ALA A 510 29.82 14.16 -3.10
C ALA A 510 28.80 13.89 -4.21
N THR A 511 28.03 14.91 -4.59
CA THR A 511 27.11 14.88 -5.72
C THR A 511 27.48 15.94 -6.75
N PRO A 512 26.98 15.86 -8.00
CA PRO A 512 27.26 16.91 -8.99
C PRO A 512 26.78 18.31 -8.58
N ALA A 513 25.76 18.40 -7.72
CA ALA A 513 25.21 19.66 -7.24
C ALA A 513 25.89 20.18 -5.98
N GLY A 514 26.60 19.32 -5.24
CA GLY A 514 27.30 19.67 -3.99
C GLY A 514 27.31 18.51 -2.99
N PRO A 515 27.97 18.69 -1.82
CA PRO A 515 27.98 17.68 -0.76
C PRO A 515 26.63 17.60 -0.05
N VAL A 516 26.22 16.36 0.26
CA VAL A 516 25.01 16.05 1.04
C VAL A 516 25.42 15.25 2.25
N ASN A 517 24.92 15.63 3.43
CA ASN A 517 25.14 14.83 4.63
C ASN A 517 24.51 13.44 4.48
N ALA A 518 25.32 12.43 4.74
CA ALA A 518 24.97 11.01 4.61
C ALA A 518 25.53 10.21 5.80
N ASP A 519 25.38 10.74 7.01
CA ASP A 519 25.80 10.09 8.25
C ASP A 519 25.12 8.73 8.41
N GLY A 520 25.89 7.73 8.83
CA GLY A 520 25.39 6.38 9.04
C GLY A 520 26.47 5.31 9.03
N LEU A 521 26.04 4.06 8.89
CA LEU A 521 26.96 2.93 8.76
C LEU A 521 27.48 2.81 7.32
N TRP A 522 28.77 3.01 7.14
CA TRP A 522 29.44 2.89 5.84
C TRP A 522 30.46 1.77 5.85
N GLN A 523 30.42 0.97 4.79
CA GLN A 523 31.42 -0.07 4.52
C GLN A 523 32.60 0.53 3.75
N LYS A 524 33.81 0.35 4.27
CA LYS A 524 35.04 0.67 3.52
C LYS A 524 35.27 -0.37 2.44
N VAL A 525 35.65 0.07 1.25
CA VAL A 525 35.90 -0.82 0.11
C VAL A 525 37.25 -0.47 -0.57
N GLU A 526 37.84 -1.49 -1.17
CA GLU A 526 38.98 -1.38 -2.07
C GLU A 526 38.54 -1.84 -3.47
N VAL A 527 38.63 -0.95 -4.44
CA VAL A 527 38.18 -1.21 -5.81
C VAL A 527 39.17 -2.16 -6.48
N THR A 528 38.66 -3.20 -7.17
CA THR A 528 39.44 -4.17 -7.93
C THR A 528 39.21 -4.02 -9.44
N THR A 529 38.06 -4.43 -9.95
CA THR A 529 37.68 -4.33 -11.37
C THR A 529 36.63 -3.27 -11.65
N ALA A 530 35.90 -2.82 -10.63
CA ALA A 530 34.89 -1.79 -10.79
C ALA A 530 35.50 -0.39 -10.97
N ALA A 531 34.71 0.56 -11.47
CA ALA A 531 35.04 1.98 -11.43
C ALA A 531 34.37 2.65 -10.21
N ALA A 532 35.08 3.50 -9.50
CA ALA A 532 34.47 4.35 -8.47
C ALA A 532 33.43 5.28 -9.10
N ALA A 533 32.23 5.33 -8.52
CA ALA A 533 31.09 6.06 -9.04
C ALA A 533 30.49 7.06 -8.06
N GLY A 534 31.04 7.14 -6.84
CA GLY A 534 30.70 8.10 -5.81
C GLY A 534 31.72 8.09 -4.69
N LEU A 535 31.89 9.23 -4.01
CA LEU A 535 32.82 9.39 -2.87
C LEU A 535 32.08 9.98 -1.67
N ILE A 536 32.43 9.52 -0.48
CA ILE A 536 32.11 10.20 0.78
C ILE A 536 33.36 10.89 1.35
N HIS A 537 33.14 11.99 2.01
CA HIS A 537 34.20 12.80 2.62
C HIS A 537 33.91 13.04 4.10
N PRO A 538 34.90 13.18 4.96
CA PRO A 538 34.69 13.45 6.39
C PRO A 538 34.18 14.87 6.69
N THR A 539 34.24 15.75 5.70
CA THR A 539 33.80 17.15 5.79
C THR A 539 33.25 17.62 4.45
N ARG A 540 32.58 18.79 4.44
CA ARG A 540 32.08 19.46 3.22
C ARG A 540 33.19 19.91 2.27
N ASP A 541 34.43 19.89 2.67
CA ASP A 541 35.57 20.13 1.75
C ASP A 541 35.87 18.85 0.94
N VAL A 542 35.06 18.61 -0.07
CA VAL A 542 35.14 17.42 -0.95
C VAL A 542 36.42 17.36 -1.81
N ARG A 543 37.34 18.35 -1.70
CA ARG A 543 38.64 18.34 -2.33
C ARG A 543 39.65 17.47 -1.57
N LYS A 544 39.34 17.10 -0.33
CA LYS A 544 40.23 16.41 0.60
C LYS A 544 39.63 15.09 1.06
N GLY A 545 40.45 14.02 0.98
CA GLY A 545 40.19 12.75 1.67
C GLY A 545 38.87 12.06 1.31
N GLY A 546 38.66 11.69 0.06
CA GLY A 546 37.48 10.90 -0.35
C GLY A 546 37.68 9.39 -0.16
N GLU A 547 36.66 8.71 0.35
CA GLU A 547 36.54 7.25 0.32
C GLU A 547 35.44 6.82 -0.65
N VAL A 548 35.58 5.64 -1.25
CA VAL A 548 34.61 5.15 -2.23
C VAL A 548 33.27 4.85 -1.57
N ALA A 549 32.22 5.53 -2.04
CA ALA A 549 30.83 5.38 -1.60
C ALA A 549 30.01 4.48 -2.51
N ALA A 550 30.37 4.47 -3.80
CA ALA A 550 29.68 3.69 -4.81
C ALA A 550 30.62 3.24 -5.92
N THR A 551 30.29 2.12 -6.55
CA THR A 551 31.02 1.56 -7.69
C THR A 551 30.07 1.19 -8.82
N VAL A 552 30.65 1.07 -10.04
CA VAL A 552 30.00 0.41 -11.20
C VAL A 552 30.97 -0.60 -11.77
N ASN A 553 30.52 -1.84 -11.93
CA ASN A 553 31.29 -2.96 -12.47
C ASN A 553 30.61 -3.56 -13.69
N SER A 554 31.39 -3.96 -14.70
CA SER A 554 30.90 -4.72 -15.85
C SER A 554 31.10 -6.20 -15.59
N VAL A 555 30.04 -6.99 -15.75
CA VAL A 555 30.04 -8.44 -15.47
C VAL A 555 29.37 -9.16 -16.63
N GLY A 556 30.13 -9.97 -17.36
CA GLY A 556 29.63 -10.57 -18.58
C GLY A 556 29.16 -9.52 -19.58
N ARG A 557 27.85 -9.51 -19.90
CA ARG A 557 27.22 -8.50 -20.78
C ARG A 557 26.47 -7.43 -19.99
N GLY A 558 26.32 -7.57 -18.69
CA GLY A 558 25.53 -6.67 -17.81
C GLY A 558 26.40 -5.79 -16.92
N GLN A 559 25.75 -5.07 -16.04
CA GLN A 559 26.39 -4.13 -15.12
C GLN A 559 25.84 -4.22 -13.71
N VAL A 560 26.71 -3.98 -12.72
CA VAL A 560 26.37 -3.89 -11.31
C VAL A 560 26.76 -2.52 -10.80
N ALA A 561 25.82 -1.77 -10.25
CA ALA A 561 26.12 -0.60 -9.43
C ALA A 561 25.90 -0.96 -7.94
N ALA A 562 26.81 -0.51 -7.07
CA ALA A 562 26.68 -0.74 -5.63
C ALA A 562 26.93 0.55 -4.86
N VAL A 563 26.14 0.76 -3.81
CA VAL A 563 26.30 1.83 -2.82
C VAL A 563 26.55 1.20 -1.47
N PHE A 564 27.61 1.64 -0.77
CA PHE A 564 28.12 1.00 0.44
C PHE A 564 27.66 1.62 1.76
N GLY A 565 26.59 2.42 1.72
CA GLY A 565 26.00 3.08 2.89
C GLY A 565 24.49 3.22 2.80
N PRO A 566 23.81 3.74 3.84
CA PRO A 566 22.37 3.67 4.04
C PRO A 566 21.61 4.76 3.25
N VAL A 567 21.87 4.89 1.96
CA VAL A 567 21.36 5.99 1.11
C VAL A 567 19.86 5.92 0.93
N GLY A 568 19.28 4.71 0.85
CA GLY A 568 17.84 4.51 0.77
C GLY A 568 17.13 5.06 2.02
N GLY A 569 17.55 4.62 3.19
CA GLY A 569 16.97 5.07 4.45
C GLY A 569 17.16 6.57 4.71
N ILE A 570 18.29 7.15 4.27
CA ILE A 570 18.49 8.62 4.35
C ILE A 570 17.50 9.32 3.41
N TYR A 571 17.33 8.80 2.18
CA TYR A 571 16.38 9.39 1.24
C TYR A 571 14.93 9.29 1.74
N PHE A 572 14.53 8.17 2.32
CA PHE A 572 13.21 8.00 2.95
C PHE A 572 12.88 9.12 3.94
N ARG A 573 13.84 9.48 4.78
CA ARG A 573 13.64 10.50 5.82
C ARG A 573 13.77 11.94 5.32
N SER A 574 14.54 12.18 4.26
CA SER A 574 14.91 13.55 3.86
C SER A 574 14.30 14.01 2.53
N HIS A 575 14.04 13.08 1.62
CA HIS A 575 13.71 13.37 0.21
C HIS A 575 14.63 14.41 -0.44
N HIS A 576 15.92 14.41 -0.04
CA HIS A 576 16.87 15.43 -0.49
C HIS A 576 17.17 15.28 -2.00
N PRO A 577 16.92 16.31 -2.84
CA PRO A 577 16.99 16.18 -4.30
C PRO A 577 18.39 15.79 -4.81
N TRP A 578 19.46 16.27 -4.19
CA TRP A 578 20.82 15.92 -4.61
C TRP A 578 21.16 14.45 -4.34
N LEU A 579 20.60 13.86 -3.28
CA LEU A 579 20.74 12.43 -3.00
C LEU A 579 19.98 11.59 -4.04
N ARG A 580 18.76 12.02 -4.40
CA ARG A 580 18.01 11.43 -5.52
C ARG A 580 18.83 11.48 -6.82
N ASP A 581 19.41 12.64 -7.14
CA ASP A 581 20.16 12.86 -8.38
C ASP A 581 21.45 12.03 -8.40
N PHE A 582 22.09 11.82 -7.24
CA PHE A 582 23.20 10.88 -7.09
C PHE A 582 22.76 9.45 -7.45
N LEU A 583 21.68 8.95 -6.86
CA LEU A 583 21.12 7.63 -7.21
C LEU A 583 20.77 7.56 -8.70
N GLY A 584 20.14 8.59 -9.23
CA GLY A 584 19.83 8.73 -10.66
C GLY A 584 21.06 8.67 -11.55
N SER A 585 22.20 9.20 -11.09
CA SER A 585 23.45 9.11 -11.84
C SER A 585 23.97 7.68 -11.98
N LEU A 586 23.80 6.86 -10.93
CA LEU A 586 24.14 5.44 -10.95
C LEU A 586 23.18 4.65 -11.84
N VAL A 587 21.88 4.86 -11.69
CA VAL A 587 20.86 4.19 -12.51
C VAL A 587 21.09 4.49 -14.00
N ARG A 588 21.30 5.74 -14.38
CA ARG A 588 21.59 6.11 -15.81
C ARG A 588 22.85 5.46 -16.38
N LYS A 589 23.83 5.14 -15.55
CA LYS A 589 25.04 4.43 -16.02
C LYS A 589 24.75 2.97 -16.39
N ILE A 590 23.90 2.29 -15.60
CA ILE A 590 23.63 0.87 -15.78
C ILE A 590 22.31 0.59 -16.54
N TYR A 591 21.43 1.58 -16.64
CA TYR A 591 20.16 1.53 -17.38
C TYR A 591 19.93 2.87 -18.12
N PRO A 592 20.69 3.14 -19.22
CA PRO A 592 20.67 4.42 -19.91
C PRO A 592 19.39 4.66 -20.72
N ASP A 593 18.69 3.62 -21.17
CA ASP A 593 17.61 3.70 -22.15
C ASP A 593 16.27 3.16 -21.61
N PRO A 594 15.62 3.85 -20.64
CA PRO A 594 14.31 3.43 -20.14
C PRO A 594 13.24 3.60 -21.24
N SER A 595 12.25 2.69 -21.25
CA SER A 595 11.17 2.71 -22.25
C SER A 595 10.24 3.92 -22.12
N VAL A 596 10.23 4.60 -20.99
CA VAL A 596 9.54 5.86 -20.76
C VAL A 596 10.47 6.86 -20.06
N ARG A 597 10.49 8.09 -20.51
CA ARG A 597 11.18 9.22 -19.88
C ARG A 597 10.20 10.37 -19.70
N VAL A 598 10.24 11.02 -18.56
CA VAL A 598 9.42 12.19 -18.25
C VAL A 598 10.31 13.37 -17.91
N GLU A 599 10.01 14.52 -18.50
CA GLU A 599 10.65 15.79 -18.19
C GLU A 599 9.71 16.63 -17.34
N GLY A 600 10.08 16.78 -16.07
CA GLY A 600 9.25 17.47 -15.08
C GLY A 600 9.85 17.42 -13.67
N PRO A 601 9.16 17.99 -12.69
CA PRO A 601 9.58 17.94 -11.30
C PRO A 601 9.47 16.52 -10.74
N GLY A 602 10.27 16.19 -9.73
CA GLY A 602 10.25 14.88 -9.05
C GLY A 602 8.93 14.50 -8.36
N ALA A 603 7.95 15.40 -8.40
CA ALA A 603 6.59 15.14 -7.90
C ALA A 603 5.68 14.40 -8.90
N ILE A 604 6.22 13.90 -10.01
CA ILE A 604 5.45 13.13 -11.00
C ILE A 604 5.79 11.66 -10.86
N ASP A 605 4.81 10.83 -10.44
CA ASP A 605 4.89 9.38 -10.56
C ASP A 605 4.54 8.92 -11.96
N VAL A 606 5.24 7.90 -12.43
CA VAL A 606 5.04 7.32 -13.76
C VAL A 606 4.76 5.83 -13.65
N ALA A 607 3.80 5.33 -14.42
CA ALA A 607 3.63 3.92 -14.67
C ALA A 607 3.39 3.65 -16.17
N LEU A 608 4.21 2.78 -16.75
CA LEU A 608 4.06 2.30 -18.11
C LEU A 608 3.24 1.01 -18.07
N ARG A 609 2.08 1.00 -18.74
CA ARG A 609 1.09 -0.08 -18.60
C ARG A 609 0.58 -0.54 -19.97
N ARG A 610 0.01 -1.74 -20.00
CA ARG A 610 -0.90 -2.19 -21.05
C ARG A 610 -2.32 -2.20 -20.50
N THR A 611 -3.22 -1.52 -21.18
CA THR A 611 -4.65 -1.55 -20.87
C THR A 611 -5.21 -2.97 -21.05
N ALA A 612 -6.39 -3.25 -20.50
CA ALA A 612 -7.02 -4.55 -20.61
C ALA A 612 -7.30 -4.99 -22.09
N ASP A 613 -7.44 -4.02 -23.00
CA ASP A 613 -7.56 -4.25 -24.46
C ASP A 613 -6.22 -4.24 -25.21
N GLY A 614 -5.08 -4.19 -24.47
CA GLY A 614 -3.72 -4.38 -25.00
C GLY A 614 -3.00 -3.12 -25.47
N ARG A 615 -3.62 -1.94 -25.44
CA ARG A 615 -2.99 -0.66 -25.82
C ARG A 615 -1.89 -0.28 -24.81
N LEU A 616 -0.89 0.45 -25.29
CA LEU A 616 0.13 1.02 -24.40
C LEU A 616 -0.41 2.27 -23.72
N SER A 617 -0.14 2.43 -22.44
CA SER A 617 -0.55 3.63 -21.69
C SER A 617 0.55 4.10 -20.75
N VAL A 618 0.65 5.43 -20.59
CA VAL A 618 1.53 6.07 -19.60
C VAL A 618 0.66 6.83 -18.62
N HIS A 619 0.65 6.38 -17.39
CA HIS A 619 0.00 7.07 -16.29
C HIS A 619 0.96 8.10 -15.68
N LEU A 620 0.48 9.30 -15.46
CA LEU A 620 1.19 10.39 -14.79
C LEU A 620 0.37 10.82 -13.58
N LEU A 621 0.95 10.70 -12.38
CA LEU A 621 0.34 11.16 -11.13
C LEU A 621 1.14 12.32 -10.56
N ASN A 622 0.48 13.43 -10.35
CA ASN A 622 1.02 14.59 -9.65
C ASN A 622 0.89 14.41 -8.14
N THR A 623 2.00 14.25 -7.46
CA THR A 623 2.08 14.07 -6.01
C THR A 623 2.40 15.36 -5.26
N SER A 624 2.35 16.52 -5.95
CA SER A 624 2.47 17.82 -5.28
C SER A 624 1.34 18.04 -4.27
N GLY A 625 1.56 18.93 -3.32
CA GLY A 625 0.54 19.29 -2.32
C GLY A 625 0.35 18.25 -1.22
N LEU A 626 1.13 17.18 -1.20
CA LEU A 626 1.11 16.21 -0.09
C LEU A 626 1.40 16.92 1.24
N PRO A 627 0.63 16.61 2.29
CA PRO A 627 0.89 17.16 3.61
C PRO A 627 2.31 16.79 4.07
N ILE A 628 2.97 17.74 4.72
CA ILE A 628 4.20 17.42 5.46
C ILE A 628 3.78 16.48 6.59
N PRO A 629 4.35 15.26 6.64
CA PRO A 629 4.04 14.30 7.71
C PRO A 629 4.15 14.99 9.06
N GLU A 630 3.28 14.63 10.00
CA GLU A 630 3.25 15.16 11.37
C GLU A 630 2.70 16.57 11.55
N ARG A 631 2.53 17.38 10.50
CA ARG A 631 1.97 18.74 10.64
C ARG A 631 0.56 18.90 10.12
N TYR A 632 0.25 18.30 8.97
CA TYR A 632 -1.04 18.49 8.30
C TYR A 632 -1.59 17.13 7.83
N GLY A 633 -2.78 16.77 8.26
CA GLY A 633 -3.46 15.53 7.83
C GLY A 633 -4.23 15.68 6.52
N PHE A 634 -4.44 16.92 6.03
CA PHE A 634 -5.38 17.18 4.93
C PHE A 634 -4.76 18.05 3.83
N THR A 635 -5.08 17.68 2.56
CA THR A 635 -4.73 18.43 1.36
C THR A 635 -6.02 18.74 0.59
N ASP A 636 -6.29 20.02 0.34
CA ASP A 636 -7.46 20.52 -0.39
C ASP A 636 -7.13 21.08 -1.78
N PHE A 637 -5.85 21.12 -2.12
CA PHE A 637 -5.38 21.66 -3.40
C PHE A 637 -4.09 20.98 -3.89
N VAL A 638 -4.10 20.59 -5.16
CA VAL A 638 -2.92 20.10 -5.90
C VAL A 638 -2.63 21.06 -7.04
N PRO A 639 -1.50 21.79 -7.01
CA PRO A 639 -1.14 22.69 -8.10
C PRO A 639 -0.87 21.88 -9.37
N ALA A 640 -1.42 22.32 -10.50
CA ALA A 640 -1.16 21.65 -11.77
C ALA A 640 0.29 21.84 -12.21
N ILE A 641 0.84 20.84 -12.90
CA ILE A 641 2.15 20.89 -13.53
C ILE A 641 1.93 21.09 -15.04
N GLU A 642 2.56 22.11 -15.60
CA GLU A 642 2.39 22.47 -17.00
C GLU A 642 3.56 21.97 -17.86
N ASN A 643 3.28 21.71 -19.16
CA ASN A 643 4.25 21.38 -20.20
C ASN A 643 5.13 20.16 -19.86
N VAL A 644 4.50 19.07 -19.41
CA VAL A 644 5.21 17.82 -19.10
C VAL A 644 5.61 17.11 -20.38
N GLY A 645 6.92 17.00 -20.62
CA GLY A 645 7.46 16.24 -21.75
C GLY A 645 7.49 14.74 -21.42
N VAL A 646 7.00 13.91 -22.34
CA VAL A 646 7.02 12.45 -22.21
C VAL A 646 7.59 11.82 -23.48
N THR A 647 8.61 11.00 -23.33
CA THR A 647 9.19 10.21 -24.43
C THR A 647 8.96 8.74 -24.16
N VAL A 648 8.39 8.01 -25.12
CA VAL A 648 8.05 6.58 -24.99
C VAL A 648 8.68 5.82 -26.14
N GLN A 649 9.35 4.71 -25.86
CA GLN A 649 9.81 3.79 -26.89
C GLN A 649 8.60 3.02 -27.46
N THR A 650 8.39 3.12 -28.77
CA THR A 650 7.34 2.39 -29.49
C THR A 650 7.94 1.74 -30.74
N PRO A 651 7.73 0.42 -30.96
CA PRO A 651 8.36 -0.29 -32.07
C PRO A 651 7.86 0.19 -33.45
N SER A 652 6.69 0.81 -33.49
CA SER A 652 6.07 1.36 -34.71
C SER A 652 5.46 2.72 -34.39
N ARG A 653 5.25 3.51 -35.48
CA ARG A 653 4.58 4.80 -35.36
C ARG A 653 3.14 4.60 -34.87
N PRO A 654 2.72 5.26 -33.78
CA PRO A 654 1.33 5.22 -33.32
C PRO A 654 0.33 5.76 -34.36
N THR A 655 -0.88 5.22 -34.31
CA THR A 655 -2.00 5.73 -35.13
C THR A 655 -2.72 6.87 -34.45
N SER A 656 -2.76 6.84 -33.10
CA SER A 656 -3.31 7.92 -32.28
C SER A 656 -2.64 8.02 -30.93
N VAL A 657 -2.67 9.22 -30.34
CA VAL A 657 -2.22 9.50 -28.98
C VAL A 657 -3.27 10.40 -28.33
N THR A 658 -3.90 9.90 -27.27
CA THR A 658 -5.00 10.57 -26.60
C THR A 658 -4.75 10.78 -25.11
N TRP A 659 -5.39 11.81 -24.54
CA TRP A 659 -5.29 12.15 -23.13
C TRP A 659 -6.58 11.81 -22.39
N VAL A 660 -6.49 11.01 -21.35
CA VAL A 660 -7.61 10.63 -20.48
C VAL A 660 -7.41 11.31 -19.11
N PRO A 661 -8.47 11.92 -18.53
CA PRO A 661 -9.91 11.73 -18.81
C PRO A 661 -10.48 12.63 -19.92
N ASP A 662 -9.79 13.70 -20.33
CA ASP A 662 -10.38 14.76 -21.15
C ASP A 662 -10.69 14.33 -22.60
N GLY A 663 -10.16 13.19 -23.05
CA GLY A 663 -10.35 12.68 -24.41
C GLY A 663 -9.68 13.55 -25.51
N GLY A 664 -8.87 14.52 -25.11
CA GLY A 664 -8.16 15.44 -25.99
C GLY A 664 -7.06 14.77 -26.77
N LYS A 665 -6.86 15.20 -28.03
CA LYS A 665 -5.68 14.83 -28.79
C LYS A 665 -4.49 15.61 -28.26
N LEU A 666 -3.38 14.89 -28.02
CA LEU A 666 -2.11 15.49 -27.65
C LEU A 666 -1.29 15.84 -28.90
N GLU A 667 -0.46 16.87 -28.82
CA GLU A 667 0.60 17.10 -29.78
C GLU A 667 1.72 16.10 -29.58
N TRP A 668 2.10 15.41 -30.65
CA TRP A 668 3.15 14.40 -30.61
C TRP A 668 3.95 14.32 -31.90
N ALA A 669 5.17 13.86 -31.77
CA ALA A 669 6.06 13.53 -32.87
C ALA A 669 6.62 12.11 -32.68
N TRP A 670 6.89 11.43 -33.81
CA TRP A 670 7.51 10.10 -33.78
C TRP A 670 8.67 10.04 -34.75
N SER A 671 9.82 9.62 -34.29
CA SER A 671 11.00 9.35 -35.11
C SER A 671 11.86 8.28 -34.43
N ASP A 672 12.47 7.42 -35.20
CA ASP A 672 13.49 6.45 -34.78
C ASP A 672 13.03 5.56 -33.57
N GLY A 673 11.76 5.16 -33.59
CA GLY A 673 11.20 4.33 -32.51
C GLY A 673 10.82 5.10 -31.24
N LEU A 674 10.92 6.42 -31.24
CA LEU A 674 10.60 7.29 -30.10
C LEU A 674 9.37 8.13 -30.37
N LEU A 675 8.36 7.98 -29.55
CA LEU A 675 7.20 8.85 -29.46
C LEU A 675 7.50 9.97 -28.45
N LYS A 676 7.45 11.22 -28.90
CA LYS A 676 7.54 12.40 -28.00
C LYS A 676 6.18 13.07 -27.91
N VAL A 677 5.73 13.30 -26.69
CA VAL A 677 4.41 13.88 -26.37
C VAL A 677 4.60 15.01 -25.38
N THR A 678 3.89 16.10 -25.56
CA THR A 678 3.79 17.16 -24.56
C THR A 678 2.39 17.13 -23.94
N VAL A 679 2.33 16.97 -22.61
CA VAL A 679 1.10 17.11 -21.83
C VAL A 679 1.01 18.57 -21.38
N PRO A 680 0.05 19.35 -21.92
CA PRO A 680 0.00 20.79 -21.62
C PRO A 680 -0.22 21.09 -20.16
N LYS A 681 -1.05 20.27 -19.49
CA LYS A 681 -1.40 20.44 -18.08
C LYS A 681 -1.71 19.09 -17.44
N LEU A 682 -0.95 18.75 -16.40
CA LEU A 682 -1.20 17.62 -15.51
C LEU A 682 -1.85 18.16 -14.23
N GLY A 683 -3.14 17.84 -14.03
CA GLY A 683 -3.84 18.04 -12.76
C GLY A 683 -3.37 17.00 -11.72
N ILE A 684 -4.29 16.27 -11.13
CA ILE A 684 -3.95 15.19 -10.18
C ILE A 684 -3.40 13.97 -10.91
N HIS A 685 -4.14 13.46 -11.91
CA HIS A 685 -3.77 12.25 -12.63
C HIS A 685 -4.30 12.28 -14.07
N GLY A 686 -3.47 11.87 -15.00
CA GLY A 686 -3.87 11.69 -16.40
C GLY A 686 -3.12 10.54 -17.06
N ILE A 687 -3.65 10.09 -18.19
CA ILE A 687 -3.17 8.89 -18.88
C ILE A 687 -3.00 9.21 -20.36
N ILE A 688 -1.78 9.02 -20.87
CA ILE A 688 -1.51 9.02 -22.30
C ILE A 688 -1.84 7.61 -22.81
N VAL A 689 -2.78 7.48 -23.73
CA VAL A 689 -3.14 6.22 -24.38
C VAL A 689 -2.59 6.24 -25.80
N ILE A 690 -1.88 5.20 -26.21
CA ILE A 690 -1.12 5.07 -27.44
C ILE A 690 -1.66 3.86 -28.22
N ASP A 691 -2.21 4.11 -29.42
CA ASP A 691 -2.80 3.10 -30.31
C ASP A 691 -1.84 2.70 -31.42
#